data_02f5373337d1a9cf6699f10ca57362d5
#
_entry.id   02f5373337d1a9cf6699f10ca57362d5
#
_cell.length_a   1.000
_cell.length_b   1.000
_cell.length_c   1.000
_cell.angle_alpha   90.00
_cell.angle_beta   90.00
_cell.angle_gamma   90.00
#
_symmetry.space_group_name_H-M   'P 1'
#
loop_
_entity.id
_entity.type
_entity.pdbx_description
1 polymer ?
#
loop_
_entity_poly.entity_id
_entity_poly.type
_entity_poly.pdbx_seq_one_letter_code
_entity_poly.pdbx_strand_id
1 'polypeptide(L)'
;MKKRFIFALLAVSLLPVAAADVKDGSQALSKDYIEPSGRFGLLKTEGDTLQMDFKKIEFAPGKIFGNIQVRKQNVLAAPAVAEITVNGKKAVFKENKSNLKMTGKNAAEAVSSAVFTGGKITAITTVNWDHTLKITVTVTPEKALDIDSLNLIFPLNLDKEKLLCGNSEPESKIMAGQQAAKCWVRKNITDSKPMDLSMWHNLWLGNTHYGLAWSFENLDSWHTVAGQEMNFNPVNNQLTIRLINRKTRIEKPLVYTFFMNITPWSKMPRNWREWRIGTRYDNFNKLSADKLIYWSFWRPGSKETHNSNWVHDEDRLKKIAAMDAAAGKARMFYFIPSHYTWSTLTVKDNEQYMLVDSELKTMTDKALLTPDYSFRFNPPAGVKVINDLDTWKKIFGGKRPVTKRAGERVCRLTDELLQRQIAVTSKFVYNYNIPGIYSDGVSPRADFTPANGAVKDDLGKIRPVYAAEKYMEMFRRIRAMVKDKDPVNGMMVAHNSSIRFIPALTLFDFVIFGEDFFYWYQDPEKRSASEDGSYYYAHIWGDIDNLKTEFHRQYGVPQVLLPEVRGANRKTFPALKKGTRTMLCYSIQFDLLYWPLHCDAREVNTFDTIRRLFGIGDSDTAKTEFIPYWEDKRFIPNIPEVKVGYYEKNIAHDPYLPVESNQNFLLMVSNPQFKANKFTISVPDEFKHIKITDCYSKKILPVTDGKISLSLDQFEFTVLKAVVTE
;
A
#
# COMPACT_ATOMS: atom_id res chain seq x y z
N MET A 1 -63.71 -6.10 -24.37
CA MET A 1 -62.48 -6.50 -25.07
C MET A 1 -61.46 -6.96 -24.04
N LYS A 2 -61.28 -8.28 -23.89
CA LYS A 2 -60.31 -8.88 -22.97
C LYS A 2 -59.03 -9.14 -23.74
N LYS A 3 -57.91 -8.44 -23.38
CA LYS A 3 -56.57 -8.76 -23.89
C LYS A 3 -55.95 -9.87 -23.03
N ARG A 4 -55.74 -11.03 -23.66
CA ARG A 4 -54.97 -12.13 -23.09
C ARG A 4 -53.47 -11.80 -23.24
N PHE A 5 -52.72 -11.77 -22.13
CA PHE A 5 -51.26 -11.79 -22.12
C PHE A 5 -50.81 -13.27 -22.15
N ILE A 6 -50.07 -13.63 -23.15
CA ILE A 6 -49.40 -14.93 -23.27
C ILE A 6 -48.03 -14.79 -22.56
N PHE A 7 -47.85 -15.53 -21.48
CA PHE A 7 -46.54 -15.72 -20.88
C PHE A 7 -45.81 -16.85 -21.62
N ALA A 8 -44.75 -16.50 -22.33
CA ALA A 8 -43.79 -17.48 -22.84
C ALA A 8 -42.85 -17.91 -21.72
N LEU A 9 -43.00 -19.13 -21.22
CA LEU A 9 -42.01 -19.78 -20.35
C LEU A 9 -40.81 -20.16 -21.21
N LEU A 10 -39.69 -19.43 -21.05
CA LEU A 10 -38.38 -19.91 -21.48
C LEU A 10 -37.91 -20.96 -20.48
N ALA A 11 -37.98 -22.23 -20.86
CA ALA A 11 -37.30 -23.31 -20.17
C ALA A 11 -35.79 -23.16 -20.39
N VAL A 12 -35.11 -22.61 -19.42
CA VAL A 12 -33.64 -22.67 -19.36
C VAL A 12 -33.27 -24.08 -18.92
N SER A 13 -32.83 -24.89 -19.89
CA SER A 13 -32.24 -26.20 -19.62
C SER A 13 -30.99 -26.02 -18.70
N LEU A 14 -31.12 -26.47 -17.47
CA LEU A 14 -29.99 -26.65 -16.56
C LEU A 14 -29.13 -27.79 -17.12
N LEU A 15 -28.13 -27.47 -17.93
CA LEU A 15 -27.03 -28.37 -18.19
C LEU A 15 -26.29 -28.56 -16.86
N PRO A 16 -25.94 -29.81 -16.48
CA PRO A 16 -25.09 -30.04 -15.35
C PRO A 16 -23.76 -29.34 -15.60
N VAL A 17 -23.45 -28.32 -14.81
CA VAL A 17 -22.12 -27.74 -14.77
C VAL A 17 -21.19 -28.83 -14.29
N ALA A 18 -20.47 -29.48 -15.22
CA ALA A 18 -19.34 -30.31 -14.88
C ALA A 18 -18.47 -29.56 -13.88
N ALA A 19 -17.99 -30.25 -12.86
CA ALA A 19 -17.05 -29.66 -11.89
C ALA A 19 -15.93 -29.02 -12.68
N ALA A 20 -15.97 -27.70 -12.83
CA ALA A 20 -14.93 -26.98 -13.50
C ALA A 20 -13.66 -27.19 -12.70
N ASP A 21 -12.60 -27.64 -13.34
CA ASP A 21 -11.28 -27.74 -12.73
C ASP A 21 -10.98 -26.43 -12.02
N VAL A 22 -10.73 -26.54 -10.71
CA VAL A 22 -10.47 -25.36 -9.86
C VAL A 22 -9.17 -24.73 -10.35
N LYS A 23 -9.28 -23.62 -11.08
CA LYS A 23 -8.10 -22.85 -11.49
C LYS A 23 -7.36 -22.42 -10.22
N ASP A 24 -6.11 -22.83 -10.09
CA ASP A 24 -5.30 -22.63 -8.89
C ASP A 24 -4.48 -21.34 -8.90
N GLY A 25 -4.66 -20.52 -9.95
CA GLY A 25 -3.88 -19.29 -10.14
C GLY A 25 -2.43 -19.56 -10.57
N SER A 26 -2.08 -20.79 -10.99
CA SER A 26 -0.73 -21.12 -11.47
C SER A 26 -0.26 -20.25 -12.62
N GLN A 27 -1.17 -19.77 -13.47
CA GLN A 27 -0.88 -18.84 -14.55
C GLN A 27 -0.21 -17.54 -14.06
N ALA A 28 -0.47 -17.11 -12.82
CA ALA A 28 0.16 -15.93 -12.22
C ALA A 28 1.68 -16.07 -12.07
N LEU A 29 2.16 -17.29 -11.95
CA LEU A 29 3.58 -17.59 -11.82
C LEU A 29 4.25 -17.83 -13.18
N SER A 30 3.46 -17.91 -14.25
CA SER A 30 3.99 -18.08 -15.60
C SER A 30 4.81 -16.84 -16.01
N LYS A 31 5.99 -17.09 -16.57
CA LYS A 31 6.82 -16.04 -17.18
C LYS A 31 6.15 -15.36 -18.38
N ASP A 32 5.11 -15.97 -18.92
CA ASP A 32 4.33 -15.50 -20.04
C ASP A 32 3.03 -14.82 -19.63
N TYR A 33 2.76 -14.70 -18.34
CA TYR A 33 1.56 -14.03 -17.85
C TYR A 33 1.53 -12.55 -18.29
N ILE A 34 0.39 -12.15 -18.82
CA ILE A 34 0.09 -10.77 -19.21
C ILE A 34 -1.21 -10.38 -18.54
N GLU A 35 -1.19 -9.37 -17.72
CA GLU A 35 -2.38 -8.90 -17.03
C GLU A 35 -3.40 -8.32 -18.00
N PRO A 36 -4.66 -8.80 -18.01
CA PRO A 36 -5.67 -8.35 -18.96
C PRO A 36 -6.00 -6.86 -18.86
N SER A 37 -5.86 -6.28 -17.67
CA SER A 37 -6.15 -4.85 -17.44
C SER A 37 -5.11 -3.90 -18.01
N GLY A 38 -3.94 -4.43 -18.46
CA GLY A 38 -2.87 -3.62 -19.02
C GLY A 38 -2.21 -2.65 -18.03
N ARG A 39 -2.41 -2.84 -16.72
CA ARG A 39 -1.81 -1.98 -15.68
C ARG A 39 -0.29 -2.05 -15.69
N PHE A 40 0.24 -3.23 -15.91
CA PHE A 40 1.66 -3.47 -16.12
C PHE A 40 1.91 -3.69 -17.61
N GLY A 41 2.75 -2.83 -18.20
CA GLY A 41 3.14 -2.96 -19.60
C GLY A 41 4.07 -4.13 -19.83
N LEU A 42 4.21 -4.51 -21.09
CA LEU A 42 5.13 -5.56 -21.49
C LEU A 42 6.58 -5.14 -21.24
N LEU A 43 7.37 -6.09 -20.74
CA LEU A 43 8.81 -5.94 -20.68
C LEU A 43 9.39 -6.03 -22.10
N LYS A 44 10.38 -5.17 -22.38
CA LYS A 44 11.14 -5.19 -23.65
C LYS A 44 12.62 -5.00 -23.35
N THR A 45 13.46 -5.68 -24.08
CA THR A 45 14.92 -5.51 -24.02
C THR A 45 15.44 -4.87 -25.30
N GLU A 46 16.37 -3.92 -25.15
CA GLU A 46 17.09 -3.28 -26.21
C GLU A 46 18.56 -3.14 -25.77
N GLY A 47 19.44 -4.01 -26.32
CA GLY A 47 20.81 -4.16 -25.81
C GLY A 47 20.80 -4.52 -24.32
N ASP A 48 21.52 -3.75 -23.52
CA ASP A 48 21.59 -3.89 -22.06
C ASP A 48 20.50 -3.10 -21.31
N THR A 49 19.47 -2.63 -22.01
CA THR A 49 18.39 -1.84 -21.44
C THR A 49 17.10 -2.65 -21.36
N LEU A 50 16.49 -2.71 -20.18
CA LEU A 50 15.14 -3.22 -19.93
C LEU A 50 14.16 -2.06 -19.86
N GLN A 51 13.15 -2.08 -20.71
CA GLN A 51 12.06 -1.11 -20.69
C GLN A 51 10.81 -1.72 -20.05
N MET A 52 10.20 -0.95 -19.15
CA MET A 52 9.01 -1.28 -18.38
C MET A 52 8.05 -0.07 -18.39
N ASP A 53 7.09 -0.01 -19.30
CA ASP A 53 6.21 1.16 -19.48
C ASP A 53 7.00 2.48 -19.66
N PHE A 54 6.89 3.37 -18.66
CA PHE A 54 7.58 4.67 -18.59
C PHE A 54 8.90 4.63 -17.83
N LYS A 55 9.39 3.42 -17.50
CA LYS A 55 10.64 3.18 -16.77
C LYS A 55 11.64 2.46 -17.65
N LYS A 56 12.92 2.76 -17.46
CA LYS A 56 14.03 2.06 -18.11
C LYS A 56 15.09 1.71 -17.09
N ILE A 57 15.68 0.54 -17.21
CA ILE A 57 16.83 0.10 -16.44
C ILE A 57 17.94 -0.27 -17.42
N GLU A 58 19.06 0.39 -17.29
CA GLU A 58 20.29 0.07 -18.00
C GLU A 58 21.17 -0.82 -17.10
N PHE A 59 21.58 -1.96 -17.60
CA PHE A 59 22.54 -2.84 -16.94
C PHE A 59 23.92 -2.60 -17.55
N ALA A 60 24.95 -2.55 -16.71
CA ALA A 60 26.30 -2.31 -17.17
C ALA A 60 27.28 -3.33 -16.54
N PRO A 61 28.35 -3.70 -17.26
CA PRO A 61 29.33 -4.68 -16.79
C PRO A 61 29.91 -4.31 -15.41
N GLY A 62 29.85 -5.24 -14.46
CA GLY A 62 30.37 -5.07 -13.11
C GLY A 62 29.60 -4.05 -12.23
N LYS A 63 28.41 -3.63 -12.66
CA LYS A 63 27.53 -2.74 -11.91
C LYS A 63 26.28 -3.48 -11.46
N ILE A 64 25.64 -3.00 -10.41
CA ILE A 64 24.29 -3.46 -10.06
C ILE A 64 23.31 -2.90 -11.12
N PHE A 65 23.39 -1.59 -11.37
CA PHE A 65 22.70 -0.90 -12.45
C PHE A 65 23.61 0.14 -13.09
N GLY A 66 23.55 0.28 -14.41
CA GLY A 66 24.18 1.38 -15.13
C GLY A 66 23.40 2.68 -14.92
N ASN A 67 22.07 2.62 -15.13
CA ASN A 67 21.15 3.74 -14.89
C ASN A 67 19.74 3.23 -14.63
N ILE A 68 18.91 4.07 -14.00
CA ILE A 68 17.47 3.89 -13.84
C ILE A 68 16.79 5.19 -14.24
N GLN A 69 15.78 5.11 -15.10
CA GLN A 69 15.00 6.26 -15.56
C GLN A 69 13.51 6.07 -15.32
N VAL A 70 12.85 7.17 -14.95
CA VAL A 70 11.39 7.29 -14.84
C VAL A 70 10.95 8.51 -15.65
N ARG A 71 10.08 8.32 -16.66
CA ARG A 71 9.60 9.43 -17.52
C ARG A 71 10.73 10.31 -18.09
N LYS A 72 11.83 9.69 -18.53
CA LYS A 72 13.04 10.34 -19.04
C LYS A 72 13.90 11.06 -17.97
N GLN A 73 13.53 11.05 -16.70
CA GLN A 73 14.36 11.55 -15.61
C GLN A 73 15.25 10.44 -15.06
N ASN A 74 16.52 10.70 -14.87
CA ASN A 74 17.42 9.75 -14.21
C ASN A 74 17.12 9.70 -12.72
N VAL A 75 16.91 8.51 -12.21
CA VAL A 75 16.74 8.24 -10.77
C VAL A 75 18.09 8.08 -10.08
N LEU A 76 19.08 7.58 -10.83
CA LEU A 76 20.45 7.49 -10.36
C LEU A 76 21.27 8.67 -10.91
N ALA A 77 22.10 9.29 -10.07
CA ALA A 77 23.08 10.30 -10.45
C ALA A 77 24.36 9.70 -11.07
N ALA A 78 24.65 8.45 -10.70
CA ALA A 78 25.75 7.64 -11.22
C ALA A 78 25.38 6.15 -11.10
N PRO A 79 26.12 5.23 -11.76
CA PRO A 79 25.85 3.79 -11.65
C PRO A 79 25.81 3.28 -10.21
N ALA A 80 24.85 2.40 -9.92
CA ALA A 80 24.82 1.66 -8.67
C ALA A 80 25.89 0.56 -8.67
N VAL A 81 26.70 0.51 -7.62
CA VAL A 81 27.90 -0.35 -7.57
C VAL A 81 27.98 -1.14 -6.26
N ALA A 82 28.71 -2.24 -6.30
CA ALA A 82 29.28 -2.86 -5.10
C ALA A 82 30.72 -2.36 -4.88
N GLU A 83 31.08 -2.09 -3.65
CA GLU A 83 32.45 -1.77 -3.24
C GLU A 83 32.92 -2.77 -2.20
N ILE A 84 34.08 -3.38 -2.43
CA ILE A 84 34.69 -4.37 -1.53
C ILE A 84 36.04 -3.84 -1.07
N THR A 85 36.33 -3.98 0.22
CA THR A 85 37.67 -3.73 0.81
C THR A 85 38.23 -5.03 1.35
N VAL A 86 39.44 -5.37 0.93
CA VAL A 86 40.18 -6.58 1.32
C VAL A 86 41.55 -6.16 1.85
N ASN A 87 41.87 -6.55 3.08
CA ASN A 87 43.13 -6.22 3.73
C ASN A 87 43.46 -4.71 3.68
N GLY A 88 42.47 -3.87 4.00
CA GLY A 88 42.57 -2.43 4.03
C GLY A 88 42.65 -1.73 2.68
N LYS A 89 42.53 -2.48 1.58
CA LYS A 89 42.61 -1.92 0.23
C LYS A 89 41.29 -2.11 -0.52
N LYS A 90 40.84 -1.07 -1.20
CA LYS A 90 39.65 -1.13 -2.07
C LYS A 90 39.96 -2.08 -3.25
N ALA A 91 39.10 -3.07 -3.48
CA ALA A 91 39.25 -4.02 -4.55
C ALA A 91 39.07 -3.35 -5.92
N VAL A 92 39.97 -3.68 -6.85
CA VAL A 92 39.83 -3.27 -8.25
C VAL A 92 39.14 -4.40 -9.02
N PHE A 93 38.02 -4.10 -9.63
CA PHE A 93 37.25 -5.06 -10.42
C PHE A 93 37.81 -5.18 -11.84
N LYS A 94 37.96 -6.43 -12.27
CA LYS A 94 38.42 -6.81 -13.63
C LYS A 94 37.40 -7.77 -14.25
N GLU A 95 37.55 -8.06 -15.55
CA GLU A 95 36.69 -9.01 -16.25
C GLU A 95 35.18 -8.74 -16.07
N ASN A 96 34.81 -7.49 -16.09
CA ASN A 96 33.43 -7.08 -15.93
C ASN A 96 32.58 -7.59 -17.09
N LYS A 97 31.45 -8.26 -16.76
CA LYS A 97 30.50 -8.77 -17.73
C LYS A 97 29.08 -8.39 -17.38
N SER A 98 28.25 -8.21 -18.38
CA SER A 98 26.82 -7.99 -18.27
C SER A 98 26.09 -8.81 -19.35
N ASN A 99 24.92 -9.31 -19.02
CA ASN A 99 24.05 -10.00 -19.96
C ASN A 99 22.60 -9.81 -19.53
N LEU A 100 21.80 -9.25 -20.40
CA LEU A 100 20.36 -9.08 -20.23
C LEU A 100 19.63 -9.94 -21.23
N LYS A 101 18.67 -10.73 -20.80
CA LYS A 101 17.84 -11.57 -21.66
C LYS A 101 16.39 -11.60 -21.19
N MET A 102 15.47 -11.72 -22.12
CA MET A 102 14.11 -12.13 -21.80
C MET A 102 14.09 -13.61 -21.41
N THR A 103 13.40 -13.94 -20.32
CA THR A 103 13.20 -15.33 -19.86
C THR A 103 11.78 -15.84 -20.10
N GLY A 104 10.91 -15.00 -20.67
CA GLY A 104 9.54 -15.26 -21.04
C GLY A 104 8.96 -14.02 -21.74
N LYS A 105 7.69 -14.03 -22.13
CA LYS A 105 7.04 -12.89 -22.77
C LYS A 105 7.05 -11.64 -21.89
N ASN A 106 6.96 -11.82 -20.59
CA ASN A 106 6.89 -10.73 -19.62
C ASN A 106 7.74 -11.00 -18.38
N ALA A 107 8.91 -11.57 -18.59
CA ALA A 107 9.94 -11.77 -17.59
C ALA A 107 11.33 -11.60 -18.19
N ALA A 108 12.26 -11.05 -17.42
CA ALA A 108 13.63 -10.79 -17.83
C ALA A 108 14.60 -11.15 -16.71
N GLU A 109 15.83 -11.45 -17.10
CA GLU A 109 16.96 -11.68 -16.19
C GLU A 109 18.18 -10.92 -16.67
N ALA A 110 18.79 -10.18 -15.78
CA ALA A 110 20.09 -9.56 -16.00
C ALA A 110 21.13 -10.16 -15.04
N VAL A 111 22.28 -10.51 -15.59
CA VAL A 111 23.42 -11.01 -14.82
C VAL A 111 24.58 -10.05 -15.02
N SER A 112 25.07 -9.46 -13.94
CA SER A 112 26.29 -8.65 -13.94
C SER A 112 27.33 -9.30 -13.03
N SER A 113 28.58 -9.37 -13.47
CA SER A 113 29.65 -9.96 -12.68
C SER A 113 30.97 -9.22 -12.86
N ALA A 114 31.82 -9.31 -11.85
CA ALA A 114 33.19 -8.78 -11.86
C ALA A 114 34.11 -9.66 -11.01
N VAL A 115 35.34 -9.77 -11.44
CA VAL A 115 36.42 -10.47 -10.71
C VAL A 115 37.25 -9.45 -9.95
N PHE A 116 37.64 -9.78 -8.74
CA PHE A 116 38.58 -8.99 -7.94
C PHE A 116 39.64 -9.92 -7.32
N THR A 117 40.71 -9.35 -6.80
CA THR A 117 41.76 -10.16 -6.20
C THR A 117 41.25 -11.03 -5.06
N GLY A 118 41.19 -12.32 -5.21
CA GLY A 118 40.73 -13.32 -4.23
C GLY A 118 39.28 -13.72 -4.36
N GLY A 119 38.53 -13.22 -5.37
CA GLY A 119 37.13 -13.65 -5.54
C GLY A 119 36.41 -13.05 -6.72
N LYS A 120 35.12 -13.35 -6.76
CA LYS A 120 34.17 -12.85 -7.77
C LYS A 120 32.91 -12.32 -7.09
N ILE A 121 32.35 -11.24 -7.62
CA ILE A 121 31.00 -10.79 -7.29
C ILE A 121 30.06 -10.99 -8.48
N THR A 122 28.83 -11.42 -8.21
CA THR A 122 27.79 -11.58 -9.22
C THR A 122 26.50 -10.99 -8.69
N ALA A 123 25.84 -10.15 -9.49
CA ALA A 123 24.49 -9.65 -9.22
C ALA A 123 23.54 -10.23 -10.28
N ILE A 124 22.50 -10.91 -9.84
CA ILE A 124 21.43 -11.43 -10.70
C ILE A 124 20.17 -10.64 -10.36
N THR A 125 19.62 -9.98 -11.36
CA THR A 125 18.35 -9.25 -11.25
C THR A 125 17.29 -9.94 -12.09
N THR A 126 16.26 -10.47 -11.46
CA THR A 126 15.09 -11.01 -12.16
C THR A 126 13.93 -10.02 -12.06
N VAL A 127 13.23 -9.81 -13.16
CA VAL A 127 12.07 -8.92 -13.24
C VAL A 127 10.90 -9.71 -13.79
N ASN A 128 9.77 -9.63 -13.09
CA ASN A 128 8.53 -10.28 -13.51
C ASN A 128 7.54 -9.26 -14.06
N TRP A 129 6.45 -9.77 -14.57
CA TRP A 129 5.34 -9.00 -15.14
C TRP A 129 4.79 -7.87 -14.24
N ASP A 130 4.98 -7.94 -12.93
CA ASP A 130 4.57 -6.92 -11.96
C ASP A 130 5.63 -5.82 -11.76
N HIS A 131 6.70 -5.84 -12.57
CA HIS A 131 7.80 -4.89 -12.54
C HIS A 131 8.58 -4.83 -11.21
N THR A 132 8.42 -5.83 -10.34
CA THR A 132 9.24 -5.99 -9.14
C THR A 132 10.56 -6.66 -9.50
N LEU A 133 11.66 -6.08 -9.03
CA LEU A 133 13.00 -6.60 -9.19
C LEU A 133 13.36 -7.47 -7.98
N LYS A 134 13.77 -8.71 -8.21
CA LYS A 134 14.45 -9.54 -7.21
C LYS A 134 15.93 -9.54 -7.54
N ILE A 135 16.75 -9.08 -6.61
CA ILE A 135 18.19 -8.90 -6.78
C ILE A 135 18.89 -9.87 -5.83
N THR A 136 19.77 -10.68 -6.39
CA THR A 136 20.62 -11.59 -5.64
C THR A 136 22.08 -11.25 -5.90
N VAL A 137 22.77 -10.76 -4.87
CA VAL A 137 24.20 -10.47 -4.92
C VAL A 137 24.96 -11.60 -4.24
N THR A 138 25.90 -12.20 -4.98
CA THR A 138 26.74 -13.30 -4.46
C THR A 138 28.20 -12.89 -4.51
N VAL A 139 28.90 -13.03 -3.39
CA VAL A 139 30.36 -12.91 -3.30
C VAL A 139 30.96 -14.28 -3.10
N THR A 140 31.72 -14.73 -4.08
CA THR A 140 32.34 -16.06 -4.10
C THR A 140 33.85 -15.90 -3.90
N PRO A 141 34.42 -16.35 -2.79
CA PRO A 141 35.86 -16.34 -2.61
C PRO A 141 36.51 -17.49 -3.42
N GLU A 142 37.70 -17.28 -4.01
CA GLU A 142 38.51 -18.33 -4.65
C GLU A 142 39.13 -19.27 -3.62
N LYS A 143 39.48 -18.71 -2.47
CA LYS A 143 39.97 -19.38 -1.26
C LYS A 143 39.57 -18.53 -0.07
N ALA A 144 39.75 -19.03 1.14
CA ALA A 144 39.47 -18.25 2.36
C ALA A 144 39.99 -16.81 2.25
N LEU A 145 39.12 -15.83 2.45
CA LEU A 145 39.37 -14.42 2.19
C LEU A 145 38.88 -13.56 3.36
N ASP A 146 39.73 -12.62 3.82
CA ASP A 146 39.33 -11.63 4.81
C ASP A 146 38.80 -10.37 4.11
N ILE A 147 37.53 -10.09 4.30
CA ILE A 147 36.83 -8.89 3.79
C ILE A 147 36.65 -7.90 4.95
N ASP A 148 37.10 -6.66 4.76
CA ASP A 148 36.93 -5.59 5.75
C ASP A 148 35.57 -4.90 5.58
N SER A 149 35.12 -4.73 4.33
CA SER A 149 33.81 -4.16 4.02
C SER A 149 33.26 -4.61 2.66
N LEU A 150 31.93 -4.72 2.59
CA LEU A 150 31.17 -4.88 1.37
C LEU A 150 29.95 -3.94 1.42
N ASN A 151 29.89 -3.00 0.51
CA ASN A 151 28.85 -1.99 0.44
C ASN A 151 28.17 -2.02 -0.92
N LEU A 152 26.83 -1.88 -0.93
CA LEU A 152 26.09 -1.54 -2.12
C LEU A 152 25.80 -0.04 -2.09
N ILE A 153 26.17 0.67 -3.14
CA ILE A 153 26.09 2.12 -3.22
C ILE A 153 25.12 2.53 -4.29
N PHE A 154 24.13 3.33 -3.91
CA PHE A 154 23.10 3.90 -4.79
C PHE A 154 23.19 5.43 -4.75
N PRO A 155 23.89 6.07 -5.69
CA PRO A 155 23.87 7.51 -5.85
C PRO A 155 22.54 7.93 -6.50
N LEU A 156 21.67 8.60 -5.74
CA LEU A 156 20.34 8.99 -6.20
C LEU A 156 20.36 10.40 -6.80
N ASN A 157 19.58 10.63 -7.84
CA ASN A 157 19.37 11.95 -8.39
C ASN A 157 18.16 12.59 -7.72
N LEU A 158 18.33 13.06 -6.50
CA LEU A 158 17.30 13.78 -5.76
C LEU A 158 17.55 15.27 -5.82
N ASP A 159 16.53 16.00 -6.23
CA ASP A 159 16.53 17.46 -6.24
C ASP A 159 16.54 18.04 -4.81
N LYS A 160 15.90 19.20 -4.64
CA LYS A 160 15.78 19.86 -3.35
C LYS A 160 14.97 19.07 -2.32
N GLU A 161 14.01 18.25 -2.77
CA GLU A 161 13.21 17.39 -1.90
C GLU A 161 13.83 16.01 -1.76
N LYS A 162 14.01 15.57 -0.53
CA LYS A 162 14.52 14.25 -0.18
C LYS A 162 13.56 13.63 0.81
N LEU A 163 12.76 12.70 0.32
CA LEU A 163 11.72 12.04 1.09
C LEU A 163 12.17 10.62 1.45
N LEU A 164 12.05 10.29 2.72
CA LEU A 164 12.41 8.98 3.25
C LEU A 164 11.25 8.42 4.05
N CYS A 165 10.87 7.19 3.77
CA CYS A 165 9.99 6.42 4.65
C CYS A 165 10.40 4.96 4.73
N GLY A 166 10.08 4.33 5.85
CA GLY A 166 10.41 2.93 6.03
C GLY A 166 10.16 2.42 7.45
N ASN A 167 10.43 1.14 7.63
CA ASN A 167 10.32 0.48 8.91
C ASN A 167 11.70 0.17 9.46
N SER A 168 12.01 0.74 10.62
CA SER A 168 13.13 0.26 11.43
C SER A 168 12.89 -1.17 11.90
N GLU A 169 13.97 -1.87 12.23
CA GLU A 169 13.86 -3.21 12.78
C GLU A 169 13.07 -3.21 14.10
N PRO A 170 12.12 -4.13 14.27
CA PRO A 170 11.39 -4.25 15.53
C PRO A 170 12.31 -4.64 16.68
N GLU A 171 12.23 -3.90 17.77
CA GLU A 171 13.07 -4.16 18.97
C GLU A 171 12.64 -5.40 19.76
N SER A 172 11.43 -5.92 19.54
CA SER A 172 10.90 -7.02 20.34
C SER A 172 10.15 -8.05 19.54
N LYS A 173 10.08 -9.27 20.09
CA LYS A 173 9.33 -10.42 19.58
C LYS A 173 7.82 -10.18 19.46
N ILE A 174 7.28 -9.13 20.07
CA ILE A 174 5.85 -8.84 20.16
C ILE A 174 5.52 -7.68 19.24
N MET A 175 5.30 -7.97 17.97
CA MET A 175 4.84 -6.99 16.99
C MET A 175 3.41 -7.24 16.58
N ALA A 176 2.48 -7.17 17.52
CA ALA A 176 1.06 -7.04 17.21
C ALA A 176 0.73 -5.57 16.94
N GLY A 177 0.23 -5.28 15.74
CA GLY A 177 -0.39 -4.04 15.27
C GLY A 177 0.15 -2.68 15.77
N GLN A 178 0.11 -2.46 17.07
CA GLN A 178 0.45 -1.20 17.72
C GLN A 178 1.93 -0.82 17.66
N GLN A 179 2.82 -1.79 17.82
CA GLN A 179 4.26 -1.53 17.81
C GLN A 179 4.82 -1.42 16.39
N ALA A 180 4.20 -2.12 15.43
CA ALA A 180 4.59 -2.01 14.04
C ALA A 180 4.37 -0.60 13.48
N ALA A 181 3.31 0.09 13.90
CA ALA A 181 3.07 1.48 13.53
C ALA A 181 4.13 2.43 14.09
N LYS A 182 4.64 2.18 15.29
CA LYS A 182 5.70 3.00 15.93
C LYS A 182 7.05 2.90 15.21
N CYS A 183 7.29 1.81 14.49
CA CYS A 183 8.54 1.62 13.72
C CYS A 183 8.48 2.29 12.33
N TRP A 184 7.32 2.82 11.93
CA TRP A 184 7.20 3.51 10.65
C TRP A 184 7.70 4.94 10.75
N VAL A 185 8.75 5.26 10.02
CA VAL A 185 9.36 6.59 9.97
C VAL A 185 8.98 7.29 8.67
N ARG A 186 8.63 8.56 8.77
CA ARG A 186 8.31 9.48 7.68
C ARG A 186 9.17 10.71 7.84
N LYS A 187 9.94 11.07 6.85
CA LYS A 187 10.81 12.23 6.97
C LYS A 187 11.01 12.94 5.64
N ASN A 188 10.69 14.23 5.62
CA ASN A 188 11.26 15.15 4.66
C ASN A 188 12.63 15.60 5.18
N ILE A 189 13.71 15.24 4.46
CA ILE A 189 15.08 15.45 4.89
C ILE A 189 15.52 16.85 4.48
N THR A 190 15.61 17.74 5.44
CA THR A 190 16.00 19.15 5.22
C THR A 190 17.42 19.45 5.68
N ASP A 191 17.99 18.61 6.51
CA ASP A 191 19.36 18.76 7.00
C ASP A 191 20.39 18.10 6.07
N SER A 192 21.66 18.51 6.19
CA SER A 192 22.77 17.98 5.40
C SER A 192 23.61 16.92 6.14
N LYS A 193 23.17 16.50 7.33
CA LYS A 193 23.94 15.52 8.12
C LYS A 193 23.70 14.11 7.61
N PRO A 194 24.75 13.31 7.41
CA PRO A 194 24.60 11.89 7.15
C PRO A 194 23.80 11.20 8.25
N MET A 195 22.94 10.28 7.87
CA MET A 195 22.09 9.52 8.79
C MET A 195 22.47 8.05 8.72
N ASP A 196 22.91 7.49 9.85
CA ASP A 196 22.95 6.05 10.00
C ASP A 196 21.53 5.54 10.25
N LEU A 197 21.12 4.61 9.41
CA LEU A 197 19.88 3.90 9.52
C LEU A 197 20.20 2.50 10.01
N SER A 198 19.54 2.07 11.07
CA SER A 198 19.55 0.66 11.45
C SER A 198 18.94 -0.18 10.33
N MET A 199 18.98 -1.50 10.45
CA MET A 199 18.38 -2.36 9.44
C MET A 199 16.90 -2.05 9.26
N TRP A 200 16.58 -1.44 8.12
CA TRP A 200 15.21 -1.18 7.71
C TRP A 200 14.78 -2.22 6.69
N HIS A 201 13.92 -3.13 7.11
CA HIS A 201 13.43 -4.17 6.21
C HIS A 201 12.70 -3.64 4.99
N ASN A 202 12.02 -2.50 5.14
CA ASN A 202 11.39 -1.77 4.07
C ASN A 202 11.84 -0.32 4.14
N LEU A 203 12.51 0.12 3.11
CA LEU A 203 12.99 1.48 2.94
C LEU A 203 12.52 2.00 1.58
N TRP A 204 11.95 3.19 1.55
CA TRP A 204 11.75 3.96 0.33
C TRP A 204 12.46 5.31 0.46
N LEU A 205 13.16 5.68 -0.59
CA LEU A 205 13.87 6.94 -0.69
C LEU A 205 13.65 7.54 -2.08
N GLY A 206 13.21 8.80 -2.13
CA GLY A 206 12.85 9.45 -3.38
C GLY A 206 12.48 10.92 -3.22
N ASN A 207 11.72 11.41 -4.17
CA ASN A 207 11.06 12.71 -4.16
C ASN A 207 9.58 12.55 -4.53
N THR A 208 8.86 13.64 -4.76
CA THR A 208 7.44 13.59 -5.14
C THR A 208 7.15 13.05 -6.54
N HIS A 209 8.18 12.75 -7.33
CA HIS A 209 8.04 12.27 -8.71
C HIS A 209 8.46 10.81 -8.88
N TYR A 210 9.51 10.38 -8.19
CA TYR A 210 10.06 9.04 -8.28
C TYR A 210 10.86 8.67 -7.02
N GLY A 211 11.16 7.39 -6.91
CA GLY A 211 12.02 6.87 -5.85
C GLY A 211 12.35 5.41 -6.06
N LEU A 212 13.17 4.90 -5.16
CA LEU A 212 13.51 3.49 -5.06
C LEU A 212 13.06 2.95 -3.70
N ALA A 213 12.54 1.73 -3.70
CA ALA A 213 12.20 1.00 -2.50
C ALA A 213 13.02 -0.28 -2.42
N TRP A 214 13.49 -0.60 -1.23
CA TRP A 214 14.21 -1.84 -0.91
C TRP A 214 13.45 -2.63 0.13
N SER A 215 13.38 -3.95 -0.03
CA SER A 215 12.80 -4.87 0.96
C SER A 215 13.66 -6.12 1.06
N PHE A 216 14.14 -6.43 2.25
CA PHE A 216 15.10 -7.51 2.47
C PHE A 216 14.41 -8.79 2.93
N GLU A 217 14.81 -9.93 2.37
CA GLU A 217 14.25 -11.25 2.66
C GLU A 217 14.77 -11.80 3.99
N ASN A 218 16.10 -11.77 4.14
CA ASN A 218 16.79 -12.29 5.31
C ASN A 218 18.11 -11.54 5.56
N LEU A 219 18.78 -11.89 6.64
CA LEU A 219 20.04 -11.30 7.07
C LEU A 219 21.16 -12.35 7.28
N ASP A 220 21.00 -13.53 6.68
CA ASP A 220 21.86 -14.70 6.95
C ASP A 220 23.32 -14.44 6.66
N SER A 221 23.62 -13.71 5.59
CA SER A 221 24.99 -13.41 5.15
C SER A 221 25.49 -12.04 5.58
N TRP A 222 24.74 -11.32 6.42
CA TRP A 222 25.12 -9.97 6.86
C TRP A 222 26.10 -10.04 8.03
N HIS A 223 27.21 -9.32 7.88
CA HIS A 223 28.25 -9.18 8.93
C HIS A 223 28.45 -7.71 9.28
N THR A 224 27.48 -7.15 10.02
CA THR A 224 27.41 -5.72 10.28
C THR A 224 27.46 -5.40 11.77
N VAL A 225 27.91 -4.19 12.07
CA VAL A 225 27.74 -3.58 13.38
C VAL A 225 26.31 -3.09 13.50
N ALA A 226 25.61 -3.47 14.55
CA ALA A 226 24.22 -3.12 14.77
C ALA A 226 24.00 -1.60 14.78
N GLY A 227 22.96 -1.16 14.09
CA GLY A 227 22.62 0.26 13.94
C GLY A 227 23.38 0.99 12.82
N GLN A 228 24.31 0.33 12.15
CA GLN A 228 25.11 0.90 11.07
C GLN A 228 24.93 0.20 9.72
N GLU A 229 23.86 -0.57 9.56
CA GLU A 229 23.62 -1.37 8.35
C GLU A 229 23.39 -0.53 7.10
N MET A 230 22.81 0.64 7.27
CA MET A 230 22.56 1.56 6.18
C MET A 230 22.97 2.98 6.56
N ASN A 231 23.37 3.75 5.55
CA ASN A 231 23.68 5.16 5.71
C ASN A 231 23.10 5.93 4.52
N PHE A 232 22.40 7.02 4.79
CA PHE A 232 22.03 8.00 3.77
C PHE A 232 22.78 9.31 4.00
N ASN A 233 23.52 9.72 2.98
CA ASN A 233 24.21 11.01 2.98
C ASN A 233 23.42 12.01 2.10
N PRO A 234 22.71 12.98 2.70
CA PRO A 234 21.88 13.92 1.97
C PRO A 234 22.68 14.98 1.18
N VAL A 235 23.99 15.13 1.42
CA VAL A 235 24.82 16.09 0.67
C VAL A 235 25.04 15.64 -0.76
N ASN A 236 25.36 14.36 -0.96
CA ASN A 236 25.56 13.74 -2.26
C ASN A 236 24.45 12.78 -2.67
N ASN A 237 23.34 12.74 -1.91
CA ASN A 237 22.18 11.89 -2.16
C ASN A 237 22.52 10.39 -2.28
N GLN A 238 23.49 9.92 -1.52
CA GLN A 238 23.97 8.56 -1.60
C GLN A 238 23.38 7.68 -0.50
N LEU A 239 22.71 6.61 -0.89
CA LEU A 239 22.39 5.50 0.01
C LEU A 239 23.50 4.44 -0.07
N THR A 240 24.05 4.08 1.07
CA THR A 240 25.02 3.00 1.24
C THR A 240 24.38 1.91 2.09
N ILE A 241 24.27 0.71 1.53
CA ILE A 241 23.81 -0.52 2.22
C ILE A 241 25.06 -1.32 2.54
N ARG A 242 25.38 -1.45 3.83
CA ARG A 242 26.58 -2.13 4.31
C ARG A 242 26.25 -3.59 4.59
N LEU A 243 26.67 -4.48 3.72
CA LEU A 243 26.47 -5.94 3.87
C LEU A 243 27.52 -6.55 4.81
N ILE A 244 28.74 -6.00 4.74
CA ILE A 244 29.84 -6.29 5.67
C ILE A 244 30.45 -4.95 6.07
N ASN A 245 30.51 -4.62 7.35
CA ASN A 245 31.19 -3.43 7.87
C ASN A 245 32.08 -3.73 9.09
N ARG A 246 32.42 -5.00 9.26
CA ARG A 246 33.42 -5.50 10.20
C ARG A 246 34.25 -6.58 9.52
N LYS A 247 35.52 -6.68 9.87
CA LYS A 247 36.42 -7.69 9.28
C LYS A 247 35.84 -9.09 9.44
N THR A 248 35.61 -9.75 8.32
CA THR A 248 34.94 -11.05 8.23
C THR A 248 35.74 -11.98 7.34
N ARG A 249 36.09 -13.17 7.84
CA ARG A 249 36.68 -14.23 7.06
C ARG A 249 35.60 -15.04 6.37
N ILE A 250 35.66 -15.10 5.07
CA ILE A 250 34.72 -15.89 4.26
C ILE A 250 35.43 -17.09 3.62
N GLU A 251 34.81 -18.26 3.70
CA GLU A 251 35.30 -19.50 3.13
C GLU A 251 34.32 -20.13 2.12
N LYS A 252 33.08 -19.64 2.16
CA LYS A 252 31.96 -20.03 1.30
C LYS A 252 31.32 -18.79 0.68
N PRO A 253 30.58 -18.94 -0.43
CA PRO A 253 29.84 -17.84 -1.00
C PRO A 253 28.87 -17.20 0.01
N LEU A 254 28.86 -15.89 0.06
CA LEU A 254 27.83 -15.09 0.76
C LEU A 254 26.77 -14.69 -0.26
N VAL A 255 25.50 -14.86 0.12
CA VAL A 255 24.36 -14.58 -0.76
C VAL A 255 23.41 -13.59 -0.09
N TYR A 256 23.12 -12.49 -0.78
CA TYR A 256 22.22 -11.43 -0.31
C TYR A 256 21.07 -11.30 -1.28
N THR A 257 19.84 -11.47 -0.78
CA THR A 257 18.62 -11.36 -1.59
C THR A 257 17.72 -10.25 -1.08
N PHE A 258 17.28 -9.40 -1.98
CA PHE A 258 16.33 -8.34 -1.68
C PHE A 258 15.45 -8.01 -2.88
N PHE A 259 14.29 -7.42 -2.61
CA PHE A 259 13.40 -6.87 -3.62
C PHE A 259 13.64 -5.38 -3.77
N MET A 260 13.48 -4.88 -4.99
CA MET A 260 13.52 -3.47 -5.28
C MET A 260 12.35 -3.09 -6.19
N ASN A 261 11.74 -1.94 -5.90
CA ASN A 261 10.69 -1.36 -6.73
C ASN A 261 11.08 0.07 -7.11
N ILE A 262 10.82 0.41 -8.36
CA ILE A 262 10.98 1.75 -8.90
C ILE A 262 9.60 2.40 -8.88
N THR A 263 9.47 3.53 -8.17
CA THR A 263 8.21 4.26 -8.11
C THR A 263 8.20 5.43 -9.09
N PRO A 264 7.02 5.77 -9.64
CA PRO A 264 5.73 5.10 -9.53
C PRO A 264 5.79 3.67 -10.09
N TRP A 265 5.22 2.69 -9.39
CA TRP A 265 5.28 1.30 -9.89
C TRP A 265 4.36 1.04 -11.08
N SER A 266 3.26 1.80 -11.20
CA SER A 266 2.37 1.78 -12.36
C SER A 266 1.83 3.17 -12.69
N LYS A 267 1.13 3.30 -13.80
CA LYS A 267 0.30 4.49 -14.07
C LYS A 267 -0.92 4.48 -13.15
N MET A 268 -1.36 5.68 -12.75
CA MET A 268 -2.64 5.79 -12.05
C MET A 268 -3.75 5.23 -12.94
N PRO A 269 -4.67 4.42 -12.38
CA PRO A 269 -5.82 3.93 -13.14
C PRO A 269 -6.65 5.09 -13.68
N ARG A 270 -7.29 4.89 -14.84
CA ARG A 270 -8.25 5.88 -15.34
C ARG A 270 -9.45 5.97 -14.39
N ASN A 271 -10.00 7.16 -14.24
CA ASN A 271 -11.22 7.42 -13.44
C ASN A 271 -11.14 6.97 -11.97
N TRP A 272 -9.94 6.81 -11.42
CA TRP A 272 -9.78 6.38 -10.03
C TRP A 272 -10.41 7.34 -9.02
N ARG A 273 -10.53 8.63 -9.35
CA ARG A 273 -11.20 9.62 -8.51
C ARG A 273 -12.71 9.41 -8.37
N GLU A 274 -13.30 8.60 -9.25
CA GLU A 274 -14.70 8.18 -9.19
C GLU A 274 -14.94 6.97 -8.26
N TRP A 275 -13.86 6.33 -7.80
CA TRP A 275 -13.98 5.17 -6.95
C TRP A 275 -14.39 5.56 -5.56
N ARG A 276 -15.30 4.79 -4.98
CA ARG A 276 -15.71 4.92 -3.58
C ARG A 276 -15.65 3.54 -2.96
N ILE A 277 -15.01 3.49 -1.78
CA ILE A 277 -14.95 2.28 -0.99
C ILE A 277 -15.87 2.41 0.21
N GLY A 278 -16.53 1.31 0.55
CA GLY A 278 -17.35 1.26 1.74
C GLY A 278 -17.90 -0.10 2.02
N THR A 279 -18.61 -0.21 3.12
CA THR A 279 -19.42 -1.38 3.43
C THR A 279 -20.83 -1.19 2.88
N ARG A 280 -21.56 -2.31 2.75
CA ARG A 280 -22.98 -2.34 2.36
C ARG A 280 -23.88 -1.45 3.24
N TYR A 281 -23.43 -1.15 4.44
CA TYR A 281 -24.18 -0.44 5.47
C TYR A 281 -23.84 1.03 5.56
N ASP A 282 -22.87 1.51 4.79
CA ASP A 282 -22.43 2.90 4.85
C ASP A 282 -23.38 3.82 4.10
N ASN A 283 -23.92 4.83 4.78
CA ASN A 283 -24.91 5.76 4.23
C ASN A 283 -24.35 6.70 3.15
N PHE A 284 -23.03 6.92 3.09
CA PHE A 284 -22.43 7.78 2.08
C PHE A 284 -22.48 7.18 0.67
N ASN A 285 -22.71 5.88 0.54
CA ASN A 285 -22.86 5.19 -0.74
C ASN A 285 -24.07 5.64 -1.57
N LYS A 286 -24.95 6.47 -1.00
CA LYS A 286 -26.06 7.12 -1.73
C LYS A 286 -25.59 8.27 -2.61
N LEU A 287 -24.39 8.80 -2.40
CA LEU A 287 -23.77 9.75 -3.31
C LEU A 287 -23.43 9.01 -4.59
N SER A 288 -23.95 9.47 -5.72
CA SER A 288 -23.73 8.88 -7.02
C SER A 288 -22.23 8.69 -7.30
N ALA A 289 -21.75 7.50 -7.23
CA ALA A 289 -20.41 7.13 -7.63
C ALA A 289 -20.55 6.12 -8.76
N ASP A 290 -19.86 6.34 -9.86
CA ASP A 290 -19.95 5.47 -11.03
C ASP A 290 -19.34 4.09 -10.73
N LYS A 291 -18.40 4.01 -9.80
CA LYS A 291 -17.83 2.75 -9.35
C LYS A 291 -17.83 2.64 -7.83
N LEU A 292 -18.77 1.88 -7.33
CA LEU A 292 -18.83 1.54 -5.91
C LEU A 292 -18.04 0.24 -5.66
N ILE A 293 -17.07 0.33 -4.78
CA ILE A 293 -16.26 -0.78 -4.35
C ILE A 293 -16.73 -1.19 -2.97
N TYR A 294 -17.48 -2.30 -2.91
CA TYR A 294 -17.96 -2.83 -1.65
C TYR A 294 -17.08 -3.97 -1.18
N TRP A 295 -16.48 -3.80 0.01
CA TRP A 295 -16.09 -4.96 0.77
C TRP A 295 -17.25 -5.37 1.66
N SER A 296 -18.18 -6.08 1.17
CA SER A 296 -19.36 -6.43 1.96
C SER A 296 -19.31 -7.84 2.52
N PHE A 297 -18.27 -8.57 2.16
CA PHE A 297 -18.34 -9.98 2.40
C PHE A 297 -17.32 -10.35 3.40
N TRP A 298 -17.36 -10.07 4.59
CA TRP A 298 -16.65 -10.89 5.52
C TRP A 298 -15.76 -10.23 6.50
N ARG A 299 -16.29 -10.03 7.61
CA ARG A 299 -15.53 -10.24 8.83
C ARG A 299 -15.70 -11.71 9.25
N PRO A 300 -14.68 -12.37 9.82
CA PRO A 300 -14.87 -13.59 10.57
C PRO A 300 -16.04 -13.44 11.54
N GLY A 301 -17.02 -14.38 11.48
CA GLY A 301 -18.25 -14.29 12.25
C GLY A 301 -19.39 -13.50 11.59
N SER A 302 -19.32 -13.17 10.32
CA SER A 302 -20.48 -12.70 9.56
C SER A 302 -21.52 -13.82 9.43
N LYS A 303 -22.77 -13.43 9.08
CA LYS A 303 -23.89 -14.41 8.99
C LYS A 303 -23.67 -15.52 7.97
N GLU A 304 -22.76 -15.29 7.02
CA GLU A 304 -22.55 -16.14 5.87
C GLU A 304 -21.24 -16.94 5.92
N THR A 305 -20.25 -16.47 6.69
CA THR A 305 -18.98 -17.21 6.88
C THR A 305 -18.62 -17.38 8.34
N HIS A 306 -17.88 -18.42 8.58
CA HIS A 306 -17.25 -18.73 9.85
C HIS A 306 -15.75 -18.79 9.61
N ASN A 307 -14.99 -17.93 10.30
CA ASN A 307 -13.54 -17.90 10.09
C ASN A 307 -13.23 -17.83 8.58
N SER A 308 -12.74 -16.87 8.02
CA SER A 308 -12.37 -16.64 6.61
C SER A 308 -12.37 -17.85 5.61
N ASN A 309 -12.48 -19.09 6.09
CA ASN A 309 -12.34 -20.33 5.33
C ASN A 309 -13.64 -21.12 5.16
N TRP A 310 -14.66 -20.88 6.00
CA TRP A 310 -15.89 -21.67 5.98
C TRP A 310 -17.10 -20.80 5.69
N VAL A 311 -17.85 -21.18 4.68
CA VAL A 311 -19.09 -20.51 4.28
C VAL A 311 -20.25 -21.29 4.85
N HIS A 312 -21.05 -20.69 5.74
CA HIS A 312 -22.22 -21.31 6.36
C HIS A 312 -23.39 -21.39 5.40
N ASP A 313 -23.63 -20.31 4.68
CA ASP A 313 -24.79 -20.14 3.81
C ASP A 313 -24.29 -19.77 2.41
N GLU A 314 -23.90 -20.80 1.66
CA GLU A 314 -23.39 -20.64 0.29
C GLU A 314 -24.41 -20.04 -0.67
N ASP A 315 -25.69 -20.43 -0.54
CA ASP A 315 -26.75 -19.96 -1.44
C ASP A 315 -27.02 -18.47 -1.24
N ARG A 316 -27.07 -18.05 0.01
CA ARG A 316 -27.21 -16.63 0.32
C ARG A 316 -26.00 -15.84 -0.15
N LEU A 317 -24.78 -16.38 0.01
CA LEU A 317 -23.57 -15.76 -0.47
C LEU A 317 -23.58 -15.56 -1.98
N LYS A 318 -23.88 -16.63 -2.73
CA LYS A 318 -24.00 -16.59 -4.18
C LYS A 318 -25.10 -15.61 -4.64
N LYS A 319 -26.24 -15.59 -3.96
CA LYS A 319 -27.35 -14.65 -4.26
C LYS A 319 -26.92 -13.20 -4.08
N ILE A 320 -26.25 -12.88 -2.97
CA ILE A 320 -25.76 -11.54 -2.72
C ILE A 320 -24.68 -11.14 -3.73
N ALA A 321 -23.73 -12.03 -4.03
CA ALA A 321 -22.70 -11.78 -5.02
C ALA A 321 -23.27 -11.53 -6.42
N ALA A 322 -24.32 -12.28 -6.80
CA ALA A 322 -25.02 -12.07 -8.06
C ALA A 322 -25.75 -10.72 -8.13
N MET A 323 -26.41 -10.31 -7.04
CA MET A 323 -27.07 -9.00 -6.95
C MET A 323 -26.06 -7.84 -7.08
N ASP A 324 -24.92 -7.94 -6.42
CA ASP A 324 -23.89 -6.90 -6.51
C ASP A 324 -23.20 -6.89 -7.88
N ALA A 325 -23.05 -8.07 -8.51
CA ALA A 325 -22.58 -8.17 -9.89
C ALA A 325 -23.51 -7.47 -10.88
N ALA A 326 -24.82 -7.74 -10.78
CA ALA A 326 -25.83 -7.10 -11.61
C ALA A 326 -25.90 -5.58 -11.43
N ALA A 327 -25.50 -5.08 -10.25
CA ALA A 327 -25.41 -3.66 -9.95
C ALA A 327 -24.05 -3.04 -10.34
N GLY A 328 -23.19 -3.76 -11.06
CA GLY A 328 -21.87 -3.27 -11.51
C GLY A 328 -20.87 -3.02 -10.39
N LYS A 329 -21.07 -3.61 -9.20
CA LYS A 329 -20.23 -3.39 -8.04
C LYS A 329 -19.01 -4.30 -8.06
N ALA A 330 -17.85 -3.77 -7.71
CA ALA A 330 -16.69 -4.57 -7.36
C ALA A 330 -16.96 -5.30 -6.03
N ARG A 331 -16.71 -6.62 -6.03
CA ARG A 331 -16.99 -7.50 -4.89
C ARG A 331 -15.70 -8.04 -4.33
N MET A 332 -15.54 -7.93 -3.01
CA MET A 332 -14.33 -8.38 -2.33
C MET A 332 -14.69 -9.17 -1.08
N PHE A 333 -13.90 -10.16 -0.74
CA PHE A 333 -13.97 -10.79 0.56
C PHE A 333 -12.80 -10.33 1.45
N TYR A 334 -13.02 -10.41 2.75
CA TYR A 334 -12.02 -10.02 3.75
C TYR A 334 -10.93 -11.09 3.84
N PHE A 335 -9.70 -10.67 3.69
CA PHE A 335 -8.52 -11.52 3.63
C PHE A 335 -7.46 -11.05 4.61
N ILE A 336 -6.89 -11.95 5.42
CA ILE A 336 -5.77 -11.67 6.30
C ILE A 336 -4.65 -12.67 6.01
N PRO A 337 -3.53 -12.22 5.40
CA PRO A 337 -2.48 -13.13 4.94
C PRO A 337 -1.67 -13.78 6.07
N SER A 338 -1.55 -13.12 7.22
CA SER A 338 -0.68 -13.53 8.32
C SER A 338 -1.40 -14.01 9.57
N HIS A 339 -2.72 -13.93 9.59
CA HIS A 339 -3.52 -14.35 10.72
C HIS A 339 -4.40 -15.52 10.34
N TYR A 340 -4.35 -16.58 11.13
CA TYR A 340 -5.15 -17.78 10.93
C TYR A 340 -6.05 -17.97 12.13
N THR A 341 -7.35 -17.94 11.89
CA THR A 341 -8.35 -18.24 12.91
C THR A 341 -8.88 -19.64 12.66
N TRP A 342 -8.79 -20.52 13.65
CA TRP A 342 -9.28 -21.89 13.52
C TRP A 342 -10.32 -22.29 14.56
N SER A 343 -10.65 -21.42 15.49
CA SER A 343 -11.64 -21.71 16.51
C SER A 343 -12.60 -20.55 16.74
N THR A 344 -13.85 -20.90 17.00
CA THR A 344 -14.90 -19.93 17.34
C THR A 344 -15.72 -20.46 18.48
N LEU A 345 -15.90 -19.65 19.52
CA LEU A 345 -16.71 -19.97 20.67
C LEU A 345 -18.16 -19.52 20.45
N THR A 346 -19.09 -20.40 20.67
CA THR A 346 -20.52 -20.18 20.48
C THR A 346 -21.31 -20.71 21.64
N VAL A 347 -22.42 -20.08 21.99
CA VAL A 347 -23.34 -20.51 23.04
C VAL A 347 -24.67 -20.90 22.42
N LYS A 348 -25.16 -22.10 22.77
CA LYS A 348 -26.50 -22.58 22.45
C LYS A 348 -27.03 -23.34 23.64
N ASP A 349 -28.26 -23.05 24.02
CA ASP A 349 -28.96 -23.73 25.12
C ASP A 349 -28.15 -23.81 26.44
N ASN A 350 -27.45 -22.68 26.78
CA ASN A 350 -26.52 -22.56 27.91
C ASN A 350 -25.24 -23.40 27.80
N GLU A 351 -25.04 -24.14 26.73
CA GLU A 351 -23.81 -24.87 26.46
C GLU A 351 -22.85 -24.07 25.56
N GLN A 352 -21.57 -24.24 25.83
CA GLN A 352 -20.51 -23.61 25.02
C GLN A 352 -19.93 -24.62 24.04
N TYR A 353 -19.81 -24.19 22.80
CA TYR A 353 -19.26 -25.00 21.72
C TYR A 353 -18.08 -24.25 21.07
N MET A 354 -17.05 -24.99 20.74
CA MET A 354 -15.89 -24.45 19.99
C MET A 354 -15.74 -25.25 18.70
N LEU A 355 -15.82 -24.55 17.57
CA LEU A 355 -15.52 -25.13 16.28
C LEU A 355 -14.00 -24.96 16.00
N VAL A 356 -13.33 -26.09 15.78
CA VAL A 356 -11.88 -26.15 15.56
C VAL A 356 -11.59 -26.72 14.18
N ASP A 357 -10.96 -25.94 13.32
CA ASP A 357 -10.37 -26.44 12.07
C ASP A 357 -9.08 -27.19 12.41
N SER A 358 -9.16 -28.51 12.57
CA SER A 358 -8.05 -29.34 13.01
C SER A 358 -6.92 -29.43 11.98
N GLU A 359 -7.24 -29.36 10.68
CA GLU A 359 -6.24 -29.32 9.60
C GLU A 359 -5.43 -28.02 9.66
N LEU A 360 -6.12 -26.88 9.70
CA LEU A 360 -5.50 -25.58 9.83
C LEU A 360 -4.70 -25.46 11.13
N LYS A 361 -5.20 -26.03 12.23
CA LYS A 361 -4.47 -26.08 13.49
C LYS A 361 -3.14 -26.82 13.33
N THR A 362 -3.14 -27.97 12.69
CA THR A 362 -1.91 -28.76 12.46
C THR A 362 -0.90 -28.00 11.60
N MET A 363 -1.34 -27.35 10.53
CA MET A 363 -0.48 -26.52 9.68
C MET A 363 0.10 -25.34 10.46
N THR A 364 -0.71 -24.66 11.25
CA THR A 364 -0.27 -23.48 11.99
C THR A 364 0.60 -23.80 13.19
N ASP A 365 0.44 -24.98 13.82
CA ASP A 365 1.33 -25.44 14.91
C ASP A 365 2.79 -25.53 14.47
N LYS A 366 3.03 -25.89 13.20
CA LYS A 366 4.38 -25.97 12.59
C LYS A 366 4.91 -24.61 12.15
N ALA A 367 4.06 -23.61 12.01
CA ALA A 367 4.36 -22.33 11.36
C ALA A 367 4.31 -21.13 12.32
N LEU A 368 4.15 -21.33 13.63
CA LEU A 368 4.08 -20.26 14.62
C LEU A 368 5.36 -19.40 14.56
N LEU A 369 5.17 -18.09 14.51
CA LEU A 369 6.29 -17.13 14.55
C LEU A 369 6.95 -17.10 15.93
N THR A 370 6.16 -17.20 16.98
CA THR A 370 6.61 -17.39 18.35
C THR A 370 5.49 -18.04 19.19
N PRO A 371 5.79 -18.74 20.29
CA PRO A 371 4.77 -19.26 21.21
C PRO A 371 3.85 -18.17 21.77
N ASP A 372 4.34 -16.94 21.90
CA ASP A 372 3.62 -15.79 22.47
C ASP A 372 2.52 -15.24 21.55
N TYR A 373 2.55 -15.56 20.26
CA TYR A 373 1.50 -15.21 19.31
C TYR A 373 0.30 -16.17 19.31
N SER A 374 0.32 -17.17 20.19
CA SER A 374 -0.80 -18.08 20.37
C SER A 374 -1.79 -17.51 21.39
N PHE A 375 -2.77 -16.75 20.95
CA PHE A 375 -3.92 -16.45 21.81
C PHE A 375 -4.72 -17.72 22.07
N ARG A 376 -4.73 -18.15 23.34
CA ARG A 376 -5.55 -19.18 24.00
C ARG A 376 -6.27 -20.18 23.12
N PHE A 377 -5.71 -21.38 22.99
CA PHE A 377 -6.23 -22.45 22.11
C PHE A 377 -6.73 -23.69 22.80
N ASN A 378 -6.54 -23.77 24.10
CA ASN A 378 -7.17 -24.85 24.84
C ASN A 378 -8.63 -24.48 25.05
N PRO A 379 -9.57 -25.35 24.66
CA PRO A 379 -10.96 -25.12 24.95
C PRO A 379 -11.09 -24.94 26.47
N PRO A 380 -11.80 -23.91 26.93
CA PRO A 380 -12.07 -23.77 28.35
C PRO A 380 -12.78 -25.05 28.90
N ALA A 381 -12.62 -25.35 30.20
CA ALA A 381 -13.29 -26.46 30.79
C ALA A 381 -14.81 -26.39 30.56
N GLY A 382 -15.42 -27.52 30.17
CA GLY A 382 -16.85 -27.60 29.86
C GLY A 382 -17.27 -27.17 28.44
N VAL A 383 -16.32 -26.77 27.58
CA VAL A 383 -16.62 -26.45 26.18
C VAL A 383 -16.61 -27.69 25.31
N LYS A 384 -17.69 -27.93 24.57
CA LYS A 384 -17.81 -29.02 23.59
C LYS A 384 -17.08 -28.67 22.32
N VAL A 385 -16.09 -29.46 21.91
CA VAL A 385 -15.30 -29.23 20.69
C VAL A 385 -15.95 -29.94 19.50
N ILE A 386 -16.11 -29.22 18.40
CA ILE A 386 -16.61 -29.74 17.12
C ILE A 386 -15.50 -29.49 16.08
N ASN A 387 -15.13 -30.55 15.37
CA ASN A 387 -14.00 -30.54 14.43
C ASN A 387 -14.42 -30.45 12.97
N ASP A 388 -15.72 -30.45 12.68
CA ASP A 388 -16.23 -30.37 11.30
C ASP A 388 -17.46 -29.48 11.20
N LEU A 389 -17.62 -28.92 9.99
CA LEU A 389 -18.67 -27.94 9.69
C LEU A 389 -20.06 -28.59 9.60
N ASP A 390 -20.16 -29.84 9.21
CA ASP A 390 -21.47 -30.50 9.02
C ASP A 390 -22.11 -30.83 10.38
N THR A 391 -21.35 -31.30 11.34
CA THR A 391 -21.79 -31.45 12.74
C THR A 391 -22.19 -30.09 13.31
N TRP A 392 -21.41 -29.03 13.04
CA TRP A 392 -21.77 -27.66 13.43
C TRP A 392 -23.11 -27.23 12.85
N LYS A 393 -23.31 -27.41 11.54
CA LYS A 393 -24.58 -27.09 10.85
C LYS A 393 -25.75 -27.85 11.44
N LYS A 394 -25.59 -29.14 11.76
CA LYS A 394 -26.63 -29.96 12.40
C LYS A 394 -27.02 -29.41 13.76
N ILE A 395 -26.06 -29.03 14.61
CA ILE A 395 -26.31 -28.50 15.95
C ILE A 395 -26.98 -27.12 15.89
N PHE A 396 -26.51 -26.24 15.04
CA PHE A 396 -26.95 -24.83 14.99
C PHE A 396 -28.03 -24.52 13.95
N GLY A 397 -28.39 -25.50 13.11
CA GLY A 397 -29.56 -25.42 12.20
C GLY A 397 -29.56 -24.23 11.25
N GLY A 398 -28.41 -23.77 10.82
CA GLY A 398 -28.29 -22.61 9.95
C GLY A 398 -28.64 -21.26 10.60
N LYS A 399 -29.05 -21.23 11.86
CA LYS A 399 -29.23 -20.00 12.64
C LYS A 399 -27.89 -19.48 13.11
N ARG A 400 -27.72 -18.16 13.03
CA ARG A 400 -26.51 -17.49 13.51
C ARG A 400 -26.37 -17.65 15.02
N PRO A 401 -25.41 -18.43 15.51
CA PRO A 401 -25.10 -18.40 16.94
C PRO A 401 -24.37 -17.07 17.26
N VAL A 402 -24.49 -16.63 18.52
CA VAL A 402 -23.65 -15.54 19.03
C VAL A 402 -22.23 -16.08 19.13
N THR A 403 -21.38 -15.68 18.19
CA THR A 403 -20.00 -16.14 18.14
C THR A 403 -19.06 -15.11 18.74
N LYS A 404 -18.16 -15.57 19.59
CA LYS A 404 -16.98 -14.79 20.01
C LYS A 404 -15.74 -15.40 19.34
N ARG A 405 -14.83 -14.57 18.86
CA ARG A 405 -13.52 -15.03 18.43
C ARG A 405 -12.87 -15.78 19.60
N ALA A 406 -12.55 -17.04 19.43
CA ALA A 406 -11.97 -17.85 20.50
C ALA A 406 -10.44 -17.94 20.37
N GLY A 407 -9.91 -17.86 19.16
CA GLY A 407 -8.48 -17.94 18.94
C GLY A 407 -8.05 -17.43 17.56
N GLU A 408 -6.89 -16.81 17.55
CA GLU A 408 -6.23 -16.29 16.35
C GLU A 408 -4.73 -16.55 16.50
N ARG A 409 -4.07 -17.03 15.45
CA ARG A 409 -2.62 -17.22 15.44
C ARG A 409 -1.98 -16.38 14.34
N VAL A 410 -0.79 -15.88 14.63
CA VAL A 410 0.08 -15.25 13.66
C VAL A 410 1.15 -16.25 13.25
N CYS A 411 1.18 -16.59 11.97
CA CYS A 411 2.05 -17.62 11.43
C CYS A 411 2.92 -17.09 10.30
N ARG A 412 4.08 -17.72 10.12
CA ARG A 412 4.85 -17.58 8.88
C ARG A 412 4.07 -18.23 7.75
N LEU A 413 4.11 -17.64 6.58
CA LEU A 413 3.54 -18.23 5.37
C LEU A 413 4.44 -19.40 4.89
N THR A 414 4.06 -20.63 5.24
CA THR A 414 4.68 -21.86 4.72
C THR A 414 4.08 -22.23 3.36
N ASP A 415 4.67 -23.20 2.65
CA ASP A 415 4.11 -23.69 1.38
C ASP A 415 2.70 -24.25 1.56
N GLU A 416 2.46 -25.03 2.63
CA GLU A 416 1.16 -25.59 2.94
C GLU A 416 0.11 -24.49 3.18
N LEU A 417 0.44 -23.46 3.99
CA LEU A 417 -0.44 -22.33 4.24
C LEU A 417 -0.66 -21.47 3.00
N LEU A 418 0.37 -21.29 2.16
CA LEU A 418 0.27 -20.63 0.87
C LEU A 418 -0.77 -21.35 -0.02
N GLN A 419 -0.62 -22.66 -0.21
CA GLN A 419 -1.56 -23.44 -1.03
C GLN A 419 -2.98 -23.39 -0.49
N ARG A 420 -3.15 -23.45 0.82
CA ARG A 420 -4.46 -23.31 1.45
C ARG A 420 -5.08 -21.93 1.19
N GLN A 421 -4.33 -20.84 1.33
CA GLN A 421 -4.80 -19.48 1.02
C GLN A 421 -5.23 -19.33 -0.45
N ILE A 422 -4.46 -19.92 -1.35
CA ILE A 422 -4.79 -19.96 -2.78
C ILE A 422 -6.08 -20.75 -3.03
N ALA A 423 -6.22 -21.94 -2.43
CA ALA A 423 -7.43 -22.76 -2.58
C ALA A 423 -8.69 -22.05 -2.06
N VAL A 424 -8.59 -21.41 -0.88
CA VAL A 424 -9.70 -20.62 -0.32
C VAL A 424 -10.05 -19.46 -1.22
N THR A 425 -9.06 -18.71 -1.69
CA THR A 425 -9.27 -17.58 -2.60
C THR A 425 -9.91 -18.03 -3.91
N SER A 426 -9.43 -19.13 -4.49
CA SER A 426 -9.98 -19.73 -5.72
C SER A 426 -11.47 -20.05 -5.55
N LYS A 427 -11.85 -20.64 -4.40
CA LYS A 427 -13.27 -20.92 -4.08
C LYS A 427 -14.12 -19.64 -4.05
N PHE A 428 -13.63 -18.56 -3.41
CA PHE A 428 -14.35 -17.28 -3.39
C PHE A 428 -14.47 -16.68 -4.78
N VAL A 429 -13.38 -16.65 -5.54
CA VAL A 429 -13.33 -16.03 -6.86
C VAL A 429 -14.22 -16.78 -7.88
N TYR A 430 -14.06 -18.09 -7.98
CA TYR A 430 -14.72 -18.86 -9.04
C TYR A 430 -16.07 -19.42 -8.63
N ASN A 431 -16.20 -20.01 -7.42
CA ASN A 431 -17.44 -20.69 -7.03
C ASN A 431 -18.49 -19.72 -6.48
N TYR A 432 -18.07 -18.65 -5.79
CA TYR A 432 -18.99 -17.67 -5.22
C TYR A 432 -19.11 -16.39 -6.03
N ASN A 433 -18.34 -16.26 -7.14
CA ASN A 433 -18.35 -15.07 -7.99
C ASN A 433 -18.00 -13.78 -7.24
N ILE A 434 -16.96 -13.84 -6.39
CA ILE A 434 -16.43 -12.71 -5.63
C ILE A 434 -14.97 -12.46 -6.08
N PRO A 435 -14.78 -11.83 -7.27
CA PRO A 435 -13.47 -11.67 -7.88
C PRO A 435 -12.69 -10.48 -7.26
N GLY A 436 -12.44 -10.52 -5.97
CA GLY A 436 -11.67 -9.48 -5.31
C GLY A 436 -11.36 -9.80 -3.86
N ILE A 437 -10.32 -9.17 -3.35
CA ILE A 437 -9.91 -9.25 -1.95
C ILE A 437 -9.78 -7.87 -1.31
N TYR A 438 -10.22 -7.78 -0.06
CA TYR A 438 -9.83 -6.73 0.87
C TYR A 438 -8.82 -7.34 1.83
N SER A 439 -7.52 -7.04 1.61
CA SER A 439 -6.45 -7.59 2.44
C SER A 439 -6.19 -6.70 3.65
N ASP A 440 -6.56 -7.19 4.82
CA ASP A 440 -6.25 -6.53 6.09
C ASP A 440 -4.81 -6.88 6.51
N GLY A 441 -3.91 -6.02 6.09
CA GLY A 441 -2.47 -6.24 6.11
C GLY A 441 -1.95 -6.89 4.81
N VAL A 442 -0.74 -6.50 4.43
CA VAL A 442 -0.08 -6.99 3.21
C VAL A 442 1.38 -7.37 3.45
N SER A 443 1.87 -7.14 4.66
CA SER A 443 3.28 -7.30 4.99
C SER A 443 3.58 -8.65 5.62
N PRO A 444 4.67 -9.30 5.24
CA PRO A 444 5.18 -10.43 5.98
C PRO A 444 5.51 -10.00 7.41
N ARG A 445 5.29 -10.89 8.36
CA ARG A 445 5.65 -10.68 9.75
C ARG A 445 7.10 -11.08 10.01
N ALA A 446 7.75 -10.38 10.92
CA ALA A 446 9.08 -10.74 11.40
C ALA A 446 9.04 -12.11 12.09
N ASP A 447 9.86 -13.05 11.62
CA ASP A 447 10.02 -14.38 12.19
C ASP A 447 11.37 -14.47 12.92
N PHE A 448 11.33 -14.58 14.23
CA PHE A 448 12.49 -14.67 15.10
C PHE A 448 12.91 -16.12 15.41
N THR A 449 12.37 -17.09 14.71
CA THR A 449 12.63 -18.52 14.95
C THR A 449 13.92 -18.95 14.24
N PRO A 450 14.96 -19.39 14.92
CA PRO A 450 16.23 -19.80 14.28
C PRO A 450 16.06 -20.93 13.27
N ALA A 451 15.15 -21.90 13.53
CA ALA A 451 14.84 -22.98 12.60
C ALA A 451 14.26 -22.48 11.25
N ASN A 452 13.76 -21.26 11.20
CA ASN A 452 13.23 -20.62 10.00
C ASN A 452 14.23 -19.66 9.34
N GLY A 453 15.47 -19.59 9.83
CA GLY A 453 16.54 -18.76 9.26
C GLY A 453 16.82 -17.47 10.03
N ALA A 454 16.18 -17.21 11.19
CA ALA A 454 16.57 -16.08 12.03
C ALA A 454 17.99 -16.28 12.58
N VAL A 455 18.82 -15.25 12.49
CA VAL A 455 20.24 -15.29 12.87
C VAL A 455 20.49 -14.55 14.18
N LYS A 456 21.47 -15.02 14.92
CA LYS A 456 21.96 -14.33 16.12
C LYS A 456 23.12 -13.44 15.73
N ASP A 457 23.00 -12.13 15.98
CA ASP A 457 24.09 -11.18 15.76
C ASP A 457 25.18 -11.27 16.87
N ASP A 458 26.20 -10.46 16.74
CA ASP A 458 27.35 -10.46 17.67
C ASP A 458 26.99 -10.01 19.09
N LEU A 459 25.93 -9.21 19.20
CA LEU A 459 25.41 -8.75 20.48
C LEU A 459 24.49 -9.78 21.12
N GLY A 460 24.30 -10.94 20.44
CA GLY A 460 23.40 -11.99 20.88
C GLY A 460 21.93 -11.72 20.59
N LYS A 461 21.59 -10.64 19.87
CA LYS A 461 20.23 -10.32 19.45
C LYS A 461 19.84 -11.21 18.25
N ILE A 462 18.63 -11.79 18.30
CA ILE A 462 18.08 -12.53 17.17
C ILE A 462 17.55 -11.54 16.13
N ARG A 463 18.10 -11.62 14.92
CA ARG A 463 17.68 -10.83 13.76
C ARG A 463 16.63 -11.63 12.99
N PRO A 464 15.44 -11.07 12.71
CA PRO A 464 14.35 -11.79 12.09
C PRO A 464 14.56 -11.99 10.58
N VAL A 465 13.84 -12.98 10.04
CA VAL A 465 13.62 -13.17 8.62
C VAL A 465 12.17 -12.83 8.26
N TYR A 466 11.92 -12.61 6.95
CA TYR A 466 10.59 -12.31 6.42
C TYR A 466 10.32 -13.23 5.26
N ALA A 467 9.12 -13.79 5.16
CA ALA A 467 8.74 -14.64 4.04
C ALA A 467 8.29 -13.79 2.84
N ALA A 468 9.09 -12.80 2.43
CA ALA A 468 8.73 -11.82 1.42
C ALA A 468 8.43 -12.45 0.06
N GLU A 469 9.25 -13.41 -0.38
CA GLU A 469 9.06 -14.11 -1.64
C GLU A 469 7.75 -14.88 -1.69
N LYS A 470 7.38 -15.57 -0.61
CA LYS A 470 6.10 -16.30 -0.53
C LYS A 470 4.89 -15.37 -0.51
N TYR A 471 5.00 -14.20 0.12
CA TYR A 471 3.95 -13.18 0.06
C TYR A 471 3.76 -12.66 -1.36
N MET A 472 4.86 -12.39 -2.07
CA MET A 472 4.80 -11.99 -3.47
C MET A 472 4.17 -13.06 -4.35
N GLU A 473 4.56 -14.33 -4.17
CA GLU A 473 3.94 -15.45 -4.87
C GLU A 473 2.44 -15.53 -4.62
N MET A 474 2.03 -15.48 -3.37
CA MET A 474 0.62 -15.53 -2.97
C MET A 474 -0.19 -14.42 -3.65
N PHE A 475 0.24 -13.18 -3.55
CA PHE A 475 -0.51 -12.05 -4.11
C PHE A 475 -0.48 -12.02 -5.64
N ARG A 476 0.60 -12.48 -6.29
CA ARG A 476 0.63 -12.67 -7.75
C ARG A 476 -0.41 -13.68 -8.21
N ARG A 477 -0.49 -14.83 -7.55
CA ARG A 477 -1.48 -15.88 -7.86
C ARG A 477 -2.91 -15.38 -7.62
N ILE A 478 -3.14 -14.72 -6.49
CA ILE A 478 -4.45 -14.11 -6.18
C ILE A 478 -4.84 -13.09 -7.25
N ARG A 479 -3.92 -12.21 -7.63
CA ARG A 479 -4.18 -11.19 -8.65
C ARG A 479 -4.55 -11.82 -10.00
N ALA A 480 -3.83 -12.85 -10.41
CA ALA A 480 -4.16 -13.55 -11.66
C ALA A 480 -5.56 -14.15 -11.62
N MET A 481 -5.96 -14.82 -10.54
CA MET A 481 -7.32 -15.33 -10.39
C MET A 481 -8.37 -14.24 -10.43
N VAL A 482 -8.13 -13.13 -9.72
CA VAL A 482 -9.04 -11.98 -9.66
C VAL A 482 -9.23 -11.37 -11.05
N LYS A 483 -8.14 -11.15 -11.80
CA LYS A 483 -8.17 -10.54 -13.14
C LYS A 483 -8.62 -11.51 -14.23
N ASP A 484 -8.36 -12.81 -14.09
CA ASP A 484 -8.94 -13.83 -14.97
C ASP A 484 -10.47 -13.89 -14.87
N LYS A 485 -10.99 -13.81 -13.66
CA LYS A 485 -12.44 -13.88 -13.41
C LYS A 485 -13.19 -12.63 -13.84
N ASP A 486 -12.66 -11.46 -13.50
CA ASP A 486 -13.28 -10.17 -13.83
C ASP A 486 -12.18 -9.12 -14.08
N PRO A 487 -11.74 -8.94 -15.33
CA PRO A 487 -10.66 -8.01 -15.66
C PRO A 487 -10.98 -6.55 -15.31
N VAL A 488 -12.26 -6.18 -15.30
CA VAL A 488 -12.72 -4.80 -15.13
C VAL A 488 -13.03 -4.47 -13.67
N ASN A 489 -13.82 -5.34 -13.01
CA ASN A 489 -14.31 -5.09 -11.65
C ASN A 489 -13.62 -5.95 -10.59
N GLY A 490 -12.80 -6.92 -11.00
CA GLY A 490 -11.96 -7.68 -10.08
C GLY A 490 -10.93 -6.73 -9.44
N MET A 491 -10.92 -6.62 -8.12
CA MET A 491 -10.08 -5.65 -7.42
C MET A 491 -9.36 -6.27 -6.24
N MET A 492 -8.13 -5.83 -6.05
CA MET A 492 -7.35 -6.09 -4.85
C MET A 492 -7.15 -4.80 -4.08
N VAL A 493 -7.60 -4.77 -2.85
CA VAL A 493 -7.51 -3.64 -1.94
C VAL A 493 -6.59 -3.98 -0.79
N ALA A 494 -5.56 -3.17 -0.59
CA ALA A 494 -4.68 -3.27 0.56
C ALA A 494 -5.13 -2.34 1.67
N HIS A 495 -5.51 -2.90 2.82
CA HIS A 495 -5.63 -2.13 4.05
C HIS A 495 -4.29 -2.19 4.78
N ASN A 496 -3.55 -1.08 4.74
CA ASN A 496 -2.18 -1.03 5.21
C ASN A 496 -2.07 -0.19 6.49
N SER A 497 -2.43 -0.81 7.60
CA SER A 497 -2.50 -0.16 8.92
C SER A 497 -1.20 -0.27 9.73
N SER A 498 -0.12 -0.81 9.14
CA SER A 498 1.11 -1.05 9.91
C SER A 498 2.37 -0.94 9.06
N ILE A 499 3.00 -2.05 8.74
CA ILE A 499 4.22 -2.11 7.93
C ILE A 499 3.85 -2.02 6.44
N ARG A 500 4.56 -1.19 5.68
CA ARG A 500 4.39 -1.08 4.23
C ARG A 500 5.38 -1.98 3.52
N PHE A 501 4.91 -3.11 3.06
CA PHE A 501 5.69 -3.99 2.20
C PHE A 501 5.44 -3.59 0.74
N ILE A 502 6.22 -2.64 0.25
CA ILE A 502 6.04 -2.01 -1.06
C ILE A 502 5.98 -3.04 -2.20
N PRO A 503 6.80 -4.10 -2.24
CA PRO A 503 6.68 -5.11 -3.29
C PRO A 503 5.27 -5.68 -3.43
N ALA A 504 4.61 -6.05 -2.34
CA ALA A 504 3.24 -6.54 -2.41
C ALA A 504 2.22 -5.45 -2.77
N LEU A 505 2.41 -4.21 -2.29
CA LEU A 505 1.51 -3.09 -2.60
C LEU A 505 1.41 -2.82 -4.10
N THR A 506 2.44 -3.14 -4.89
CA THR A 506 2.39 -3.00 -6.35
C THR A 506 1.27 -3.83 -6.99
N LEU A 507 0.86 -4.92 -6.35
CA LEU A 507 -0.15 -5.86 -6.85
C LEU A 507 -1.60 -5.43 -6.51
N PHE A 508 -1.78 -4.36 -5.74
CA PHE A 508 -3.10 -3.88 -5.33
C PHE A 508 -3.58 -2.72 -6.19
N ASP A 509 -4.88 -2.64 -6.40
CA ASP A 509 -5.50 -1.62 -7.25
C ASP A 509 -5.63 -0.29 -6.52
N PHE A 510 -5.74 -0.29 -5.19
CA PHE A 510 -5.57 0.86 -4.32
C PHE A 510 -5.22 0.45 -2.89
N VAL A 511 -4.75 1.44 -2.12
CA VAL A 511 -4.25 1.24 -0.75
C VAL A 511 -5.01 2.13 0.22
N ILE A 512 -5.49 1.55 1.32
CA ILE A 512 -6.16 2.25 2.41
C ILE A 512 -5.14 2.47 3.53
N PHE A 513 -5.05 3.71 4.00
CA PHE A 513 -4.24 4.13 5.13
C PHE A 513 -5.12 4.77 6.20
N GLY A 514 -4.63 4.92 7.40
CA GLY A 514 -5.23 5.76 8.43
C GLY A 514 -5.49 5.06 9.74
N GLU A 515 -5.77 3.75 9.75
CA GLU A 515 -6.01 3.04 11.00
C GLU A 515 -4.75 2.94 11.89
N ASP A 516 -3.57 3.01 11.30
CA ASP A 516 -2.30 3.09 12.03
C ASP A 516 -2.23 4.35 12.92
N PHE A 517 -2.86 5.43 12.54
CA PHE A 517 -2.92 6.65 13.36
C PHE A 517 -3.70 6.44 14.67
N PHE A 518 -4.64 5.50 14.71
CA PHE A 518 -5.32 5.12 15.95
C PHE A 518 -4.36 4.59 17.02
N TYR A 519 -3.31 3.88 16.65
CA TYR A 519 -2.34 3.32 17.60
C TYR A 519 -1.50 4.40 18.28
N TRP A 520 -1.29 5.54 17.64
CA TRP A 520 -0.63 6.69 18.23
C TRP A 520 -1.48 7.35 19.32
N TYR A 521 -2.80 7.23 19.23
CA TYR A 521 -3.71 7.73 20.26
C TYR A 521 -3.58 6.97 21.58
N GLN A 522 -3.07 5.76 21.57
CA GLN A 522 -2.80 4.99 22.78
C GLN A 522 -1.55 5.47 23.51
N ASP A 523 -0.74 6.35 22.91
CA ASP A 523 0.39 7.01 23.56
C ASP A 523 -0.17 8.05 24.55
N PRO A 524 0.08 7.89 25.90
CA PRO A 524 -0.46 8.78 26.90
C PRO A 524 -0.04 10.24 26.72
N GLU A 525 1.18 10.50 26.27
CA GLU A 525 1.72 11.85 26.05
C GLU A 525 0.99 12.54 24.89
N LYS A 526 0.81 11.84 23.79
CA LYS A 526 0.10 12.37 22.62
C LYS A 526 -1.40 12.49 22.86
N ARG A 527 -1.97 11.62 23.69
CA ARG A 527 -3.38 11.69 24.08
C ARG A 527 -3.67 12.89 24.98
N SER A 528 -2.78 13.22 25.92
CA SER A 528 -2.95 14.35 26.83
C SER A 528 -2.89 15.69 26.12
N ALA A 529 -2.21 15.79 24.99
CA ALA A 529 -2.10 17.00 24.19
C ALA A 529 -3.41 17.39 23.48
N SER A 530 -4.43 16.52 23.45
CA SER A 530 -5.73 16.82 22.87
C SER A 530 -6.84 16.09 23.65
N GLU A 531 -7.19 16.61 24.82
CA GLU A 531 -8.18 16.00 25.73
C GLU A 531 -9.52 15.69 25.04
N ASP A 532 -9.96 16.54 24.11
CA ASP A 532 -11.18 16.37 23.34
C ASP A 532 -10.98 15.67 21.97
N GLY A 533 -9.73 15.34 21.59
CA GLY A 533 -9.37 14.74 20.30
C GLY A 533 -9.44 15.68 19.10
N SER A 534 -9.76 16.97 19.30
CA SER A 534 -9.96 17.93 18.22
C SER A 534 -8.73 18.13 17.35
N TYR A 535 -7.54 18.07 17.94
CA TYR A 535 -6.26 18.28 17.24
C TYR A 535 -5.42 17.04 17.14
N TYR A 536 -6.03 15.88 17.31
CA TYR A 536 -5.36 14.58 17.27
C TYR A 536 -4.46 14.41 16.04
N TYR A 537 -4.98 14.72 14.84
CA TYR A 537 -4.19 14.60 13.61
C TYR A 537 -3.02 15.58 13.55
N ALA A 538 -3.16 16.78 14.10
CA ALA A 538 -2.07 17.76 14.14
C ALA A 538 -0.89 17.25 14.97
N HIS A 539 -1.17 16.60 16.09
CA HIS A 539 -0.12 16.03 16.93
C HIS A 539 0.54 14.78 16.34
N ILE A 540 -0.20 14.00 15.54
CA ILE A 540 0.34 12.79 14.91
C ILE A 540 1.10 13.10 13.64
N TRP A 541 0.53 13.93 12.79
CA TRP A 541 1.10 14.24 11.49
C TRP A 541 2.19 15.28 11.56
N GLY A 542 2.12 16.19 12.58
CA GLY A 542 3.12 17.24 12.78
C GLY A 542 3.26 18.13 11.55
N ASP A 543 4.44 18.14 10.96
CA ASP A 543 4.67 18.89 9.73
C ASP A 543 4.01 18.22 8.53
N ILE A 544 3.18 18.98 7.82
CA ILE A 544 2.47 18.53 6.62
C ILE A 544 3.44 18.05 5.52
N ASP A 545 4.64 18.61 5.46
CA ASP A 545 5.65 18.23 4.47
C ASP A 545 6.16 16.80 4.66
N ASN A 546 6.09 16.24 5.87
CA ASN A 546 6.39 14.82 6.09
C ASN A 546 5.37 13.88 5.44
N LEU A 547 4.13 14.33 5.23
CA LEU A 547 3.08 13.51 4.61
C LEU A 547 3.30 13.30 3.11
N LYS A 548 4.16 14.08 2.47
CA LYS A 548 4.59 13.86 1.08
C LYS A 548 5.23 12.48 0.89
N THR A 549 5.80 11.90 1.96
CA THR A 549 6.38 10.55 1.92
C THR A 549 5.33 9.45 1.76
N GLU A 550 4.08 9.74 2.08
CA GLU A 550 2.98 8.77 2.09
C GLU A 550 1.94 9.02 1.04
N PHE A 551 1.55 10.28 0.90
CA PHE A 551 0.40 10.69 0.13
C PHE A 551 0.87 11.44 -1.10
N HIS A 552 0.76 10.90 -2.22
CA HIS A 552 0.90 11.52 -3.53
C HIS A 552 1.04 10.45 -4.61
N ARG A 553 1.03 10.90 -5.87
CA ARG A 553 1.10 10.05 -7.06
C ARG A 553 2.47 9.37 -7.31
N GLN A 554 3.50 9.67 -6.49
CA GLN A 554 4.83 9.04 -6.64
C GLN A 554 4.81 7.51 -6.50
N TYR A 555 3.78 6.93 -5.93
CA TYR A 555 3.65 5.48 -5.85
C TYR A 555 2.91 4.88 -7.07
N GLY A 556 2.09 5.64 -7.78
CA GLY A 556 1.33 5.16 -8.95
C GLY A 556 0.15 4.27 -8.57
N VAL A 557 -0.47 4.51 -7.42
CA VAL A 557 -1.65 3.82 -6.94
C VAL A 557 -2.58 4.80 -6.24
N PRO A 558 -3.90 4.73 -6.43
CA PRO A 558 -4.86 5.50 -5.66
C PRO A 558 -4.75 5.20 -4.17
N GLN A 559 -4.84 6.24 -3.38
CA GLN A 559 -4.74 6.17 -1.93
C GLN A 559 -6.07 6.60 -1.31
N VAL A 560 -6.52 5.82 -0.33
CA VAL A 560 -7.76 6.07 0.41
C VAL A 560 -7.40 6.32 1.86
N LEU A 561 -7.82 7.45 2.40
CA LEU A 561 -7.70 7.73 3.82
C LEU A 561 -8.93 7.19 4.55
N LEU A 562 -8.70 6.27 5.49
CA LEU A 562 -9.66 5.84 6.49
C LEU A 562 -9.47 6.72 7.74
N PRO A 563 -10.32 7.73 7.97
CA PRO A 563 -10.16 8.62 9.10
C PRO A 563 -10.47 7.90 10.41
N GLU A 564 -9.51 7.86 11.30
CA GLU A 564 -9.64 7.27 12.62
C GLU A 564 -9.68 8.34 13.71
N VAL A 565 -10.73 9.18 13.69
CA VAL A 565 -10.96 10.21 14.72
C VAL A 565 -11.55 9.57 16.00
N ARG A 566 -11.02 8.40 16.40
CA ARG A 566 -11.52 7.62 17.56
C ARG A 566 -11.18 8.26 18.89
N GLY A 567 -10.18 9.10 18.90
CA GLY A 567 -9.77 9.82 20.11
C GLY A 567 -10.72 10.94 20.49
N ALA A 568 -11.37 11.56 19.51
CA ALA A 568 -12.45 12.45 19.80
C ALA A 568 -13.52 11.70 20.59
N ASN A 569 -13.94 12.26 21.70
CA ASN A 569 -15.04 11.68 22.45
C ASN A 569 -16.25 11.54 21.51
N ARG A 570 -16.52 10.34 21.02
CA ARG A 570 -17.60 10.05 20.06
C ARG A 570 -18.97 10.51 20.57
N LYS A 571 -19.08 10.77 21.87
CA LYS A 571 -20.30 11.27 22.51
C LYS A 571 -20.51 12.75 22.27
N THR A 572 -19.49 13.53 21.88
CA THR A 572 -19.61 14.95 21.62
C THR A 572 -19.43 15.25 20.14
N PHE A 573 -20.53 15.53 19.47
CA PHE A 573 -20.58 15.86 18.06
C PHE A 573 -19.65 17.01 17.63
N PRO A 574 -19.50 18.12 18.40
CA PRO A 574 -18.57 19.19 18.04
C PRO A 574 -17.11 18.76 17.96
N ALA A 575 -16.65 17.92 18.90
CA ALA A 575 -15.26 17.43 18.89
C ALA A 575 -14.99 16.51 17.68
N LEU A 576 -15.96 15.64 17.33
CA LEU A 576 -15.84 14.79 16.15
C LEU A 576 -15.76 15.62 14.85
N LYS A 577 -16.58 16.64 14.71
CA LYS A 577 -16.56 17.56 13.58
C LYS A 577 -15.21 18.28 13.49
N LYS A 578 -14.73 18.86 14.59
CA LYS A 578 -13.47 19.59 14.66
C LYS A 578 -12.27 18.68 14.33
N GLY A 579 -12.21 17.48 14.91
CA GLY A 579 -11.18 16.50 14.58
C GLY A 579 -11.19 16.06 13.11
N THR A 580 -12.38 15.93 12.50
CA THR A 580 -12.52 15.65 11.08
C THR A 580 -12.03 16.82 10.23
N ARG A 581 -12.34 18.06 10.60
CA ARG A 581 -11.84 19.25 9.89
C ARG A 581 -10.32 19.40 10.02
N THR A 582 -9.74 19.10 11.20
CA THR A 582 -8.28 19.05 11.38
C THR A 582 -7.64 18.01 10.42
N MET A 583 -8.21 16.83 10.32
CA MET A 583 -7.76 15.81 9.37
C MET A 583 -7.87 16.30 7.92
N LEU A 584 -8.99 16.89 7.54
CA LEU A 584 -9.19 17.44 6.19
C LEU A 584 -8.22 18.58 5.90
N CYS A 585 -7.93 19.46 6.87
CA CYS A 585 -6.96 20.55 6.72
C CYS A 585 -5.60 20.06 6.19
N TYR A 586 -5.16 18.90 6.62
CA TYR A 586 -3.94 18.29 6.11
C TYR A 586 -4.16 17.54 4.78
N SER A 587 -5.18 16.69 4.74
CA SER A 587 -5.31 15.66 3.70
C SER A 587 -5.81 16.18 2.35
N ILE A 588 -6.53 17.30 2.30
CA ILE A 588 -7.01 17.90 1.04
C ILE A 588 -5.88 18.35 0.11
N GLN A 589 -4.66 18.49 0.65
CA GLN A 589 -3.47 18.88 -0.10
C GLN A 589 -2.82 17.73 -0.90
N PHE A 590 -3.40 16.51 -0.87
CA PHE A 590 -2.75 15.30 -1.40
C PHE A 590 -3.58 14.50 -2.42
N ASP A 591 -4.68 15.01 -2.94
CA ASP A 591 -5.51 14.34 -3.95
C ASP A 591 -5.91 12.89 -3.55
N LEU A 592 -6.45 12.75 -2.32
CA LEU A 592 -6.82 11.47 -1.75
C LEU A 592 -8.30 11.12 -2.00
N LEU A 593 -8.60 9.83 -1.98
CA LEU A 593 -9.95 9.31 -1.73
C LEU A 593 -10.18 9.16 -0.22
N TYR A 594 -11.43 9.10 0.19
CA TYR A 594 -11.81 8.97 1.59
C TYR A 594 -12.79 7.82 1.78
N TRP A 595 -12.58 7.07 2.84
CA TRP A 595 -13.59 6.19 3.40
C TRP A 595 -14.07 6.79 4.73
N PRO A 596 -15.19 7.53 4.77
CA PRO A 596 -15.59 8.34 5.93
C PRO A 596 -16.15 7.49 7.07
N LEU A 597 -15.35 6.53 7.54
CA LEU A 597 -15.60 5.71 8.71
C LEU A 597 -14.89 6.30 9.93
N HIS A 598 -15.53 6.27 11.10
CA HIS A 598 -14.98 6.80 12.36
C HIS A 598 -14.64 8.30 12.37
N CYS A 599 -15.39 9.10 11.60
CA CYS A 599 -15.27 10.55 11.55
C CYS A 599 -16.66 11.21 11.39
N ASP A 600 -16.73 12.54 11.34
CA ASP A 600 -17.96 13.20 10.86
C ASP A 600 -18.05 13.08 9.32
N ALA A 601 -18.77 12.07 8.90
CA ALA A 601 -18.92 11.75 7.47
C ALA A 601 -19.54 12.90 6.66
N ARG A 602 -20.26 13.83 7.28
CA ARG A 602 -20.86 14.99 6.59
C ARG A 602 -19.81 15.97 6.13
N GLU A 603 -18.78 16.22 6.94
CA GLU A 603 -17.67 17.11 6.55
C GLU A 603 -16.91 16.53 5.35
N VAL A 604 -16.58 15.22 5.38
CA VAL A 604 -15.92 14.53 4.26
C VAL A 604 -16.81 14.53 3.02
N ASN A 605 -18.10 14.21 3.17
CA ASN A 605 -19.03 14.18 2.04
C ASN A 605 -19.27 15.57 1.44
N THR A 606 -19.24 16.63 2.27
CA THR A 606 -19.34 18.02 1.78
C THR A 606 -18.15 18.35 0.90
N PHE A 607 -16.94 18.03 1.34
CA PHE A 607 -15.73 18.24 0.56
C PHE A 607 -15.77 17.42 -0.76
N ASP A 608 -16.13 16.15 -0.67
CA ASP A 608 -16.23 15.28 -1.85
C ASP A 608 -17.30 15.77 -2.84
N THR A 609 -18.44 16.28 -2.33
CA THR A 609 -19.48 16.89 -3.17
C THR A 609 -18.97 18.15 -3.88
N ILE A 610 -18.21 19.00 -3.21
CA ILE A 610 -17.60 20.19 -3.82
C ILE A 610 -16.68 19.79 -4.96
N ARG A 611 -15.82 18.79 -4.75
CA ARG A 611 -14.94 18.24 -5.79
C ARG A 611 -15.72 17.74 -7.01
N ARG A 612 -16.78 16.99 -6.78
CA ARG A 612 -17.61 16.41 -7.86
C ARG A 612 -18.39 17.49 -8.62
N LEU A 613 -18.93 18.49 -7.94
CA LEU A 613 -19.60 19.64 -8.59
C LEU A 613 -18.61 20.47 -9.43
N PHE A 614 -17.35 20.39 -9.14
CA PHE A 614 -16.29 20.98 -9.98
C PHE A 614 -15.97 20.11 -11.21
N GLY A 615 -16.40 18.84 -11.22
CA GLY A 615 -16.13 17.88 -12.28
C GLY A 615 -14.95 16.95 -12.01
N ILE A 616 -14.48 16.88 -10.75
CA ILE A 616 -13.47 15.89 -10.34
C ILE A 616 -14.21 14.58 -10.07
N GLY A 617 -13.85 13.54 -10.80
CA GLY A 617 -14.51 12.24 -10.71
C GLY A 617 -15.52 11.97 -11.84
N ASP A 618 -15.64 12.84 -12.85
CA ASP A 618 -16.38 12.57 -14.07
C ASP A 618 -15.53 11.78 -15.08
N SER A 619 -16.17 11.09 -16.01
CA SER A 619 -15.50 10.31 -17.07
C SER A 619 -14.48 11.11 -17.88
N ASP A 620 -14.63 12.42 -17.89
CA ASP A 620 -13.70 13.38 -18.50
C ASP A 620 -12.55 13.83 -17.61
N THR A 621 -12.26 13.12 -16.53
CA THR A 621 -11.21 13.46 -15.56
C THR A 621 -9.80 13.52 -16.12
N ALA A 622 -9.58 13.02 -17.32
CA ALA A 622 -8.32 13.27 -18.06
C ALA A 622 -8.02 14.75 -18.27
N LYS A 623 -9.03 15.62 -18.13
CA LYS A 623 -8.91 17.09 -18.29
C LYS A 623 -8.71 17.84 -16.97
N THR A 624 -8.81 17.17 -15.81
CA THR A 624 -8.63 17.79 -14.49
C THR A 624 -7.32 17.33 -13.87
N GLU A 625 -6.39 18.26 -13.70
CA GLU A 625 -5.11 18.03 -13.08
C GLU A 625 -5.10 18.55 -11.63
N PHE A 626 -4.49 17.81 -10.72
CA PHE A 626 -4.21 18.25 -9.36
C PHE A 626 -2.79 18.80 -9.28
N ILE A 627 -2.66 20.04 -8.87
CA ILE A 627 -1.39 20.74 -8.68
C ILE A 627 -1.19 20.93 -7.18
N PRO A 628 -0.23 20.23 -6.56
CA PRO A 628 0.03 20.35 -5.15
C PRO A 628 0.75 21.66 -4.80
N TYR A 629 0.61 22.10 -3.54
CA TYR A 629 1.16 23.37 -3.05
C TYR A 629 2.70 23.51 -3.18
N TRP A 630 3.41 22.44 -3.43
CA TRP A 630 4.87 22.48 -3.59
C TRP A 630 5.35 22.52 -5.05
N GLU A 631 4.49 22.26 -6.02
CA GLU A 631 4.87 22.20 -7.45
C GLU A 631 4.68 23.53 -8.18
N ASP A 632 3.56 24.21 -7.99
CA ASP A 632 3.22 25.44 -8.72
C ASP A 632 3.02 26.62 -7.76
N LYS A 633 3.36 27.80 -8.24
CA LYS A 633 3.31 29.04 -7.48
C LYS A 633 2.35 30.06 -8.10
N ARG A 634 1.32 29.63 -8.80
CA ARG A 634 0.33 30.55 -9.36
C ARG A 634 -0.52 31.23 -8.30
N PHE A 635 -0.97 30.47 -7.28
CA PHE A 635 -1.75 30.99 -6.14
C PHE A 635 -0.89 30.99 -4.89
N ILE A 636 -0.20 32.11 -4.63
CA ILE A 636 0.84 32.18 -3.60
C ILE A 636 0.31 32.84 -2.35
N PRO A 637 0.24 32.13 -1.21
CA PRO A 637 -0.04 32.77 0.07
C PRO A 637 1.18 33.59 0.52
N ASN A 638 0.92 34.76 1.13
CA ASN A 638 1.98 35.59 1.71
C ASN A 638 2.56 35.04 3.01
N ILE A 639 1.99 33.95 3.54
CA ILE A 639 2.46 33.20 4.71
C ILE A 639 2.82 31.79 4.23
N PRO A 640 4.09 31.35 4.30
CA PRO A 640 4.55 30.07 3.75
C PRO A 640 3.96 28.85 4.50
N GLU A 641 3.54 29.02 5.72
CA GLU A 641 2.88 27.98 6.52
C GLU A 641 1.46 27.66 6.03
N VAL A 642 0.80 28.61 5.37
CA VAL A 642 -0.50 28.35 4.70
C VAL A 642 -0.21 27.61 3.39
N LYS A 643 -0.97 26.55 3.12
CA LYS A 643 -0.79 25.70 1.95
C LYS A 643 -1.95 25.89 0.98
N VAL A 644 -1.62 26.04 -0.31
CA VAL A 644 -2.59 26.24 -1.39
C VAL A 644 -2.25 25.28 -2.53
N GLY A 645 -2.91 24.13 -2.56
CA GLY A 645 -2.97 23.25 -3.71
C GLY A 645 -4.26 23.50 -4.50
N TYR A 646 -4.34 23.06 -5.76
CA TYR A 646 -5.56 23.26 -6.53
C TYR A 646 -5.76 22.20 -7.61
N TYR A 647 -7.01 22.04 -8.02
CA TYR A 647 -7.37 21.35 -9.25
C TYR A 647 -7.54 22.39 -10.34
N GLU A 648 -6.94 22.12 -11.50
CA GLU A 648 -7.13 22.89 -12.72
C GLU A 648 -7.97 22.09 -13.69
N LYS A 649 -9.05 22.71 -14.18
CA LYS A 649 -9.88 22.15 -15.24
C LYS A 649 -9.65 22.94 -16.50
N ASN A 650 -8.99 22.31 -17.48
CA ASN A 650 -8.71 22.92 -18.78
C ASN A 650 -9.86 22.55 -19.74
N ILE A 651 -10.70 23.51 -20.08
CA ILE A 651 -11.86 23.32 -20.96
C ILE A 651 -11.47 23.37 -22.45
N ALA A 652 -10.23 23.74 -22.76
CA ALA A 652 -9.73 24.07 -24.11
C ALA A 652 -9.63 22.91 -25.12
N HIS A 653 -10.27 21.77 -24.88
CA HIS A 653 -10.23 20.63 -25.81
C HIS A 653 -11.60 20.16 -26.32
N ASP A 654 -12.64 20.99 -26.26
CA ASP A 654 -13.84 20.73 -27.03
C ASP A 654 -13.73 21.46 -28.38
N PRO A 655 -13.52 20.72 -29.49
CA PRO A 655 -13.38 21.34 -30.82
C PRO A 655 -14.66 22.02 -31.30
N TYR A 656 -15.76 21.91 -30.59
CA TYR A 656 -17.07 22.48 -30.91
C TYR A 656 -17.45 23.69 -30.03
N LEU A 657 -16.63 24.03 -29.03
CA LEU A 657 -16.80 25.24 -28.24
C LEU A 657 -15.80 26.32 -28.68
N PRO A 658 -16.21 27.61 -28.69
CA PRO A 658 -15.26 28.69 -29.00
C PRO A 658 -14.08 28.64 -28.01
N VAL A 659 -12.88 28.87 -28.53
CA VAL A 659 -11.58 28.81 -27.83
C VAL A 659 -11.43 29.95 -26.80
N GLU A 660 -12.47 30.30 -26.10
CA GLU A 660 -12.39 31.24 -24.98
C GLU A 660 -12.21 30.45 -23.70
N SER A 661 -10.96 30.41 -23.27
CA SER A 661 -10.43 29.65 -22.18
C SER A 661 -11.06 30.05 -20.83
N ASN A 662 -12.19 29.48 -20.49
CA ASN A 662 -12.65 29.51 -19.11
C ASN A 662 -11.78 28.53 -18.31
N GLN A 663 -10.58 28.94 -17.93
CA GLN A 663 -9.78 28.21 -16.95
C GLN A 663 -10.53 28.27 -15.61
N ASN A 664 -10.81 27.09 -15.06
CA ASN A 664 -11.46 26.97 -13.78
C ASN A 664 -10.53 26.30 -12.79
N PHE A 665 -10.46 26.84 -11.59
CA PHE A 665 -9.64 26.30 -10.51
C PHE A 665 -10.50 25.99 -9.28
N LEU A 666 -10.14 24.92 -8.58
CA LEU A 666 -10.66 24.62 -7.25
C LEU A 666 -9.48 24.61 -6.28
N LEU A 667 -9.32 25.69 -5.53
CA LEU A 667 -8.21 25.88 -4.60
C LEU A 667 -8.55 25.25 -3.26
N MET A 668 -7.65 24.41 -2.75
CA MET A 668 -7.66 23.89 -1.39
C MET A 668 -6.73 24.77 -0.55
N VAL A 669 -7.28 25.53 0.37
CA VAL A 669 -6.54 26.48 1.22
C VAL A 669 -6.54 25.94 2.65
N SER A 670 -5.37 25.64 3.20
CA SER A 670 -5.20 25.06 4.54
C SER A 670 -4.29 25.89 5.44
N ASN A 671 -4.67 26.01 6.69
CA ASN A 671 -3.84 26.54 7.76
C ASN A 671 -3.45 25.44 8.76
N PRO A 672 -2.45 24.59 8.47
CA PRO A 672 -2.05 23.49 9.35
C PRO A 672 -1.16 23.96 10.52
N GLN A 673 -1.56 25.04 11.19
CA GLN A 673 -0.79 25.69 12.27
C GLN A 673 -1.59 25.75 13.57
N PHE A 674 -0.89 25.79 14.70
CA PHE A 674 -1.45 25.96 16.04
C PHE A 674 -1.92 27.41 16.32
N LYS A 675 -2.05 28.26 15.32
CA LYS A 675 -2.51 29.63 15.44
C LYS A 675 -3.44 29.99 14.28
N ALA A 676 -4.35 30.90 14.54
CA ALA A 676 -5.14 31.55 13.50
C ALA A 676 -4.24 32.45 12.64
N ASN A 677 -4.45 32.46 11.35
CA ASN A 677 -3.72 33.30 10.41
C ASN A 677 -4.66 34.15 9.57
N LYS A 678 -4.31 35.46 9.45
CA LYS A 678 -4.86 36.35 8.45
C LYS A 678 -3.80 36.50 7.35
N PHE A 679 -4.17 36.24 6.11
CA PHE A 679 -3.23 36.20 5.00
C PHE A 679 -3.89 36.62 3.68
N THR A 680 -3.05 36.83 2.69
CA THR A 680 -3.50 37.08 1.32
C THR A 680 -2.96 36.00 0.41
N ILE A 681 -3.70 35.68 -0.65
CA ILE A 681 -3.28 34.81 -1.75
C ILE A 681 -3.16 35.67 -3.00
N SER A 682 -1.99 35.71 -3.60
CA SER A 682 -1.78 36.38 -4.89
C SER A 682 -2.46 35.59 -6.01
N VAL A 683 -3.14 36.31 -6.88
CA VAL A 683 -3.75 35.76 -8.11
C VAL A 683 -2.84 36.13 -9.27
N PRO A 684 -2.61 35.23 -10.23
CA PRO A 684 -1.80 35.55 -11.42
C PRO A 684 -2.32 36.76 -12.19
N ASP A 685 -1.41 37.61 -12.68
CA ASP A 685 -1.75 38.84 -13.41
C ASP A 685 -2.52 38.56 -14.70
N GLU A 686 -2.31 37.39 -15.32
CA GLU A 686 -3.05 36.95 -16.50
C GLU A 686 -4.54 36.72 -16.25
N PHE A 687 -4.96 36.54 -14.99
CA PHE A 687 -6.36 36.32 -14.59
C PHE A 687 -7.02 37.63 -14.14
N LYS A 688 -6.96 38.68 -14.96
CA LYS A 688 -7.49 40.01 -14.62
C LYS A 688 -8.96 40.03 -14.24
N HIS A 689 -9.74 39.10 -14.77
CA HIS A 689 -11.16 38.96 -14.50
C HIS A 689 -11.44 37.57 -13.92
N ILE A 690 -11.22 37.42 -12.62
CA ILE A 690 -11.46 36.17 -11.91
C ILE A 690 -12.54 36.35 -10.85
N LYS A 691 -13.52 35.48 -10.88
CA LYS A 691 -14.56 35.39 -9.84
C LYS A 691 -14.20 34.28 -8.87
N ILE A 692 -14.05 34.64 -7.60
CA ILE A 692 -13.70 33.69 -6.55
C ILE A 692 -14.89 33.51 -5.61
N THR A 693 -15.30 32.27 -5.38
CA THR A 693 -16.41 31.91 -4.51
C THR A 693 -15.94 30.90 -3.47
N ASP A 694 -16.13 31.20 -2.19
CA ASP A 694 -15.94 30.24 -1.13
C ASP A 694 -17.03 29.16 -1.19
N CYS A 695 -16.62 27.91 -1.36
CA CYS A 695 -17.55 26.79 -1.59
C CYS A 695 -18.37 26.41 -0.35
N TYR A 696 -17.87 26.71 0.85
CA TYR A 696 -18.59 26.44 2.11
C TYR A 696 -19.58 27.54 2.47
N SER A 697 -19.12 28.79 2.49
CA SER A 697 -19.97 29.94 2.85
C SER A 697 -20.83 30.47 1.68
N LYS A 698 -20.53 30.05 0.43
CA LYS A 698 -21.13 30.55 -0.82
C LYS A 698 -20.90 32.04 -1.09
N LYS A 699 -20.01 32.67 -0.35
CA LYS A 699 -19.70 34.11 -0.51
C LYS A 699 -18.74 34.32 -1.67
N ILE A 700 -18.97 35.38 -2.44
CA ILE A 700 -18.00 35.84 -3.42
C ILE A 700 -16.94 36.66 -2.66
N LEU A 701 -15.69 36.34 -2.88
CA LEU A 701 -14.56 37.03 -2.29
C LEU A 701 -14.04 38.09 -3.25
N PRO A 702 -13.83 39.34 -2.80
CA PRO A 702 -13.26 40.40 -3.62
C PRO A 702 -11.77 40.07 -3.90
N VAL A 703 -11.35 40.36 -5.12
CA VAL A 703 -9.94 40.42 -5.50
C VAL A 703 -9.56 41.89 -5.55
N THR A 704 -8.67 42.31 -4.65
CA THR A 704 -8.18 43.68 -4.55
C THR A 704 -6.68 43.68 -4.77
N ASP A 705 -6.22 44.52 -5.72
CA ASP A 705 -4.80 44.57 -6.09
C ASP A 705 -4.17 43.19 -6.39
N GLY A 706 -4.91 42.36 -7.14
CA GLY A 706 -4.47 41.01 -7.49
C GLY A 706 -4.38 40.04 -6.31
N LYS A 707 -5.07 40.31 -5.19
CA LYS A 707 -4.99 39.49 -3.98
C LYS A 707 -6.37 39.17 -3.41
N ILE A 708 -6.48 37.99 -2.81
CA ILE A 708 -7.64 37.55 -2.02
C ILE A 708 -7.24 37.61 -0.55
N SER A 709 -8.02 38.27 0.29
CA SER A 709 -7.79 38.31 1.74
C SER A 709 -8.62 37.24 2.45
N LEU A 710 -7.99 36.45 3.31
CA LEU A 710 -8.60 35.35 4.05
C LEU A 710 -8.17 35.34 5.50
N SER A 711 -9.00 34.72 6.34
CA SER A 711 -8.67 34.38 7.72
C SER A 711 -9.09 32.95 7.99
N LEU A 712 -8.17 32.12 8.44
CA LEU A 712 -8.44 30.76 8.87
C LEU A 712 -7.96 30.55 10.30
N ASP A 713 -8.79 29.92 11.10
CA ASP A 713 -8.41 29.49 12.44
C ASP A 713 -7.35 28.40 12.41
N GLN A 714 -6.85 28.02 13.56
CA GLN A 714 -5.90 26.92 13.71
C GLN A 714 -6.50 25.62 13.17
N PHE A 715 -5.74 24.92 12.33
CA PHE A 715 -6.14 23.65 11.67
C PHE A 715 -7.45 23.72 10.90
N GLU A 716 -7.73 24.88 10.33
CA GLU A 716 -8.89 25.07 9.47
C GLU A 716 -8.51 25.16 8.00
N PHE A 717 -9.49 24.93 7.16
CA PHE A 717 -9.36 24.99 5.71
C PHE A 717 -10.61 25.59 5.06
N THR A 718 -10.43 26.05 3.84
CA THR A 718 -11.55 26.35 2.95
C THR A 718 -11.27 25.88 1.53
N VAL A 719 -12.31 25.84 0.71
CA VAL A 719 -12.21 25.46 -0.71
C VAL A 719 -12.81 26.60 -1.53
N LEU A 720 -12.01 27.15 -2.44
CA LEU A 720 -12.39 28.28 -3.26
C LEU A 720 -12.56 27.85 -4.71
N LYS A 721 -13.71 28.12 -5.31
CA LYS A 721 -13.89 28.00 -6.76
C LYS A 721 -13.50 29.31 -7.41
N ALA A 722 -12.51 29.27 -8.28
CA ALA A 722 -12.02 30.39 -9.07
C ALA A 722 -12.37 30.17 -10.55
N VAL A 723 -13.08 31.10 -11.13
CA VAL A 723 -13.51 31.08 -12.53
C VAL A 723 -12.96 32.32 -13.23
N VAL A 724 -12.14 32.11 -14.22
CA VAL A 724 -11.66 33.21 -15.08
C VAL A 724 -12.82 33.59 -16.01
N THR A 725 -13.26 34.82 -15.91
CA THR A 725 -14.28 35.42 -16.80
C THR A 725 -13.60 36.34 -17.80
N GLU A 726 -14.15 36.46 -18.98
CA GLU A 726 -13.64 37.37 -20.02
C GLU A 726 -13.61 38.82 -19.58
#